data_304ace9d23cf8e5779da0edcf8820e3e
#
_entry.id   304ace9d23cf8e5779da0edcf8820e3e
#
_cell.length_a   1.000
_cell.length_b   1.000
_cell.length_c   1.000
_cell.angle_alpha   90.00
_cell.angle_beta   90.00
_cell.angle_gamma   90.00
#
_symmetry.space_group_name_H-M   'P 1'
#
loop_
_entity.id
_entity.type
_entity.pdbx_description
1 polymer ?
#
loop_
_entity_poly.entity_id
_entity_poly.type
_entity_poly.pdbx_seq_one_letter_code
_entity_poly.pdbx_strand_id
1 'polypeptide(L)'
;MSPAQTGARPGVAPRSRPVSFLSLAFILLVSVMTMVVPTGRADALARPSQTMYTPPSGAPSPGSLYPRAVRMQHNGSANGTVLATFEQYTTGTPVLPIYRSTDNGNSWSKISEVADTQNGWGMRWEPELFELPAAVGDFPAGTILAAGASVPSDRSAIKIDVYASTDRGQTWTFAGNIATGGQAYDTNGNTPVWEPFFLYANGKLIVYYSDQRDPAHGQKVVHQVTADLHTWGPVVDDVAMPTYSQRPGMPTVAKLPNGKYVMTYEYGGSPSGNFAVYYKISADPEAFNSVTGIPLQATDGTIPTSTPYITWLPTGGPNGTLVVSAYSTSDLFLNTQNGAANTWTRISSNVAGGYSRGMVPLPDGHSLLVLSGGSGGAGLSNPVTYSTIDLGGGISDGATYTVSNAGSNLMLSIAGGSTVNGTNATQQNADNATDQQWRFVQQSSGYFKILNVASGKVLGVENQSTADGAKILQWDDNGTLDHEWAVAPNPAGGYSLTNRVTGKYLEIPNASTTTGTAAGQWSGTSCACQRWNVNQTALPALGTGQYVLVNKNSGKYLDIPQGSTATNTAVQQWQNSACFCQLFTFQSVGGGAWTIRNANSNLNLDIRGGSTTAGAAVVQNTPSTANSQKWTLTDAGNGYYELKNVGSGLNAAVAQSSTTNGAAVVQWNDLNIDDQFWKIVRIN
;
A
#
# COMPACT_ATOMS: atom_id res chain seq x y z
N MET A 1 62.04 -37.37 1.11
CA MET A 1 63.49 -37.12 1.08
C MET A 1 63.70 -35.62 0.94
N SER A 2 64.04 -35.01 2.03
CA SER A 2 64.75 -33.70 2.14
C SER A 2 66.22 -33.97 1.84
N PRO A 3 67.11 -33.02 1.57
CA PRO A 3 67.39 -31.77 2.32
C PRO A 3 67.69 -30.57 1.39
N ALA A 4 67.53 -29.33 1.78
CA ALA A 4 68.26 -28.49 2.73
C ALA A 4 69.54 -27.80 2.22
N GLN A 5 69.60 -26.55 2.53
CA GLN A 5 70.70 -25.66 2.99
C GLN A 5 71.31 -24.72 1.95
N THR A 6 71.30 -23.51 2.23
CA THR A 6 72.07 -22.48 2.98
C THR A 6 72.84 -21.62 1.98
N GLY A 7 73.09 -20.36 2.09
CA GLY A 7 73.39 -19.46 3.12
C GLY A 7 73.87 -18.10 2.59
N ALA A 8 73.73 -17.14 3.45
CA ALA A 8 74.65 -16.09 3.84
C ALA A 8 74.91 -14.81 3.00
N ARG A 9 74.67 -13.71 3.65
CA ARG A 9 75.16 -12.31 3.48
C ARG A 9 76.70 -12.21 3.64
N PRO A 10 77.36 -11.12 3.32
CA PRO A 10 77.19 -9.74 3.76
C PRO A 10 77.58 -8.66 2.71
N GLY A 11 77.40 -7.36 2.79
CA GLY A 11 77.60 -6.36 3.77
C GLY A 11 77.95 -5.01 3.13
N VAL A 12 77.54 -3.92 3.81
CA VAL A 12 78.19 -2.62 3.97
C VAL A 12 78.09 -1.51 2.89
N ALA A 13 77.52 -0.42 3.33
CA ALA A 13 77.31 0.98 2.87
C ALA A 13 78.60 1.77 2.56
N PRO A 14 78.56 3.15 2.40
CA PRO A 14 77.66 4.12 1.85
C PRO A 14 78.28 5.11 0.87
N ARG A 15 77.54 6.03 0.20
CA ARG A 15 77.87 7.46 0.04
C ARG A 15 76.97 8.27 -0.93
N SER A 16 76.54 9.40 -0.37
CA SER A 16 76.37 10.77 -0.96
C SER A 16 75.45 11.05 -2.13
N ARG A 17 74.56 11.99 -1.83
CA ARG A 17 73.63 12.77 -2.68
C ARG A 17 74.33 13.57 -3.83
N PRO A 18 73.61 13.90 -4.89
CA PRO A 18 73.16 15.29 -5.00
C PRO A 18 71.67 15.43 -5.35
N VAL A 19 71.16 16.59 -4.98
CA VAL A 19 69.83 17.11 -5.16
C VAL A 19 69.58 17.47 -6.61
N SER A 20 68.48 17.04 -7.20
CA SER A 20 67.92 17.60 -8.41
C SER A 20 66.43 17.82 -8.26
N PHE A 21 66.04 19.10 -8.36
CA PHE A 21 64.64 19.55 -8.41
C PHE A 21 63.95 18.97 -9.66
N LEU A 22 62.91 18.17 -9.45
CA LEU A 22 61.93 17.90 -10.52
C LEU A 22 60.58 18.33 -10.01
N SER A 23 60.00 19.29 -10.75
CA SER A 23 58.68 19.86 -10.55
C SER A 23 57.63 18.77 -10.68
N LEU A 24 56.92 18.42 -9.60
CA LEU A 24 55.73 17.56 -9.60
C LEU A 24 54.53 18.43 -10.04
N ALA A 25 54.09 18.25 -11.28
CA ALA A 25 52.78 18.73 -11.71
C ALA A 25 51.73 17.85 -11.04
N PHE A 26 51.00 18.38 -10.05
CA PHE A 26 49.80 17.75 -9.48
C PHE A 26 48.67 17.85 -10.54
N ILE A 27 48.41 16.75 -11.24
CA ILE A 27 47.16 16.58 -11.98
C ILE A 27 46.10 16.30 -10.98
N LEU A 28 45.27 17.29 -10.67
CA LEU A 28 44.06 17.13 -9.88
C LEU A 28 43.07 16.36 -10.73
N LEU A 29 42.99 15.01 -10.54
CA LEU A 29 41.88 14.21 -11.03
C LEU A 29 40.66 14.55 -10.17
N VAL A 30 39.84 15.49 -10.64
CA VAL A 30 38.48 15.68 -10.11
C VAL A 30 37.69 14.48 -10.52
N SER A 31 37.64 13.47 -9.64
CA SER A 31 36.62 12.42 -9.71
C SER A 31 35.28 13.11 -9.49
N VAL A 32 34.56 13.36 -10.58
CA VAL A 32 33.12 13.67 -10.51
C VAL A 32 32.46 12.38 -10.01
N MET A 33 32.37 12.25 -8.69
CA MET A 33 31.46 11.33 -8.06
C MET A 33 30.06 11.84 -8.40
N THR A 34 29.46 11.28 -9.45
CA THR A 34 28.02 11.39 -9.65
C THR A 34 27.40 10.75 -8.40
N MET A 35 27.02 11.59 -7.44
CA MET A 35 26.08 11.18 -6.42
C MET A 35 24.82 10.76 -7.16
N VAL A 36 24.61 9.46 -7.26
CA VAL A 36 23.30 8.89 -7.48
C VAL A 36 22.50 9.26 -6.25
N VAL A 37 21.79 10.39 -6.32
CA VAL A 37 20.76 10.71 -5.34
C VAL A 37 19.78 9.57 -5.46
N PRO A 38 19.57 8.74 -4.41
CA PRO A 38 18.52 7.76 -4.46
C PRO A 38 17.23 8.57 -4.64
N THR A 39 16.60 8.44 -5.79
CA THR A 39 15.26 8.97 -6.03
C THR A 39 14.38 8.34 -4.96
N GLY A 40 13.97 9.15 -3.97
CA GLY A 40 13.13 8.71 -2.88
C GLY A 40 11.87 8.08 -3.48
N ARG A 41 11.78 6.76 -3.37
CA ARG A 41 10.59 5.99 -3.66
C ARG A 41 9.51 6.54 -2.73
N ALA A 42 8.37 6.95 -3.26
CA ALA A 42 7.23 7.26 -2.43
C ALA A 42 6.81 5.93 -1.79
N ASP A 43 7.26 5.69 -0.56
CA ASP A 43 6.81 4.53 0.20
C ASP A 43 5.33 4.68 0.47
N ALA A 44 4.58 3.59 0.31
CA ALA A 44 3.17 3.56 0.69
C ALA A 44 3.04 3.94 2.17
N LEU A 45 2.14 4.88 2.47
CA LEU A 45 1.92 5.32 3.85
C LEU A 45 1.06 4.26 4.56
N ALA A 46 1.71 3.36 5.27
CA ALA A 46 1.02 2.36 6.08
C ALA A 46 0.83 2.85 7.51
N ARG A 47 -0.35 2.58 8.07
CA ARG A 47 -0.59 2.72 9.51
C ARG A 47 0.16 1.63 10.29
N PRO A 48 0.43 1.84 11.58
CA PRO A 48 0.91 0.77 12.43
C PRO A 48 -0.05 -0.43 12.44
N SER A 49 0.50 -1.63 12.43
CA SER A 49 -0.28 -2.84 12.56
C SER A 49 -0.98 -2.89 13.93
N GLN A 50 -2.27 -3.17 13.92
CA GLN A 50 -3.11 -3.34 15.11
C GLN A 50 -3.53 -4.80 15.25
N THR A 51 -3.94 -5.21 16.46
CA THR A 51 -4.41 -6.57 16.72
C THR A 51 -5.93 -6.61 16.76
N MET A 52 -6.53 -7.46 15.92
CA MET A 52 -7.96 -7.77 15.94
C MET A 52 -8.28 -8.93 16.88
N TYR A 53 -7.40 -9.95 16.92
CA TYR A 53 -7.57 -11.13 17.75
C TYR A 53 -6.24 -11.61 18.30
N THR A 54 -6.22 -11.96 19.58
CA THR A 54 -5.08 -12.63 20.23
C THR A 54 -5.53 -14.02 20.68
N PRO A 55 -4.83 -15.10 20.27
CA PRO A 55 -5.14 -16.44 20.74
C PRO A 55 -5.06 -16.50 22.27
N PRO A 56 -5.99 -17.21 22.94
CA PRO A 56 -5.91 -17.40 24.40
C PRO A 56 -4.67 -18.21 24.76
N SER A 57 -4.21 -18.05 26.02
CA SER A 57 -3.10 -18.85 26.54
C SER A 57 -3.42 -20.34 26.43
N GLY A 58 -2.48 -21.14 25.89
CA GLY A 58 -2.66 -22.55 25.65
C GLY A 58 -3.42 -22.92 24.37
N ALA A 59 -3.74 -21.97 23.52
CA ALA A 59 -4.27 -22.28 22.19
C ALA A 59 -3.26 -23.12 21.39
N PRO A 60 -3.72 -24.09 20.58
CA PRO A 60 -2.85 -24.86 19.70
C PRO A 60 -2.11 -23.96 18.70
N SER A 61 -0.87 -24.31 18.40
CA SER A 61 -0.08 -23.65 17.35
C SER A 61 -0.69 -23.88 15.96
N PRO A 62 -0.68 -22.88 15.10
CA PRO A 62 -0.02 -21.57 15.20
C PRO A 62 -0.88 -20.44 15.79
N GLY A 63 -2.03 -20.70 16.39
CA GLY A 63 -2.94 -19.75 16.98
C GLY A 63 -4.00 -19.22 16.02
N SER A 64 -3.60 -18.52 14.98
CA SER A 64 -4.46 -18.13 13.85
C SER A 64 -3.69 -18.12 12.53
N LEU A 65 -4.40 -18.24 11.41
CA LEU A 65 -3.88 -18.08 10.04
C LEU A 65 -4.98 -17.58 9.08
N TYR A 66 -4.65 -17.37 7.84
CA TYR A 66 -5.53 -17.24 6.68
C TYR A 66 -6.70 -16.25 6.87
N PRO A 67 -6.45 -14.98 7.21
CA PRO A 67 -7.54 -14.03 7.36
C PRO A 67 -8.16 -13.66 6.01
N ARG A 68 -9.47 -13.47 6.01
CA ARG A 68 -10.26 -12.98 4.88
C ARG A 68 -11.20 -11.89 5.33
N ALA A 69 -11.53 -10.98 4.42
CA ALA A 69 -12.50 -9.95 4.71
C ALA A 69 -13.27 -9.54 3.45
N VAL A 70 -14.50 -9.09 3.65
CA VAL A 70 -15.37 -8.56 2.62
C VAL A 70 -15.98 -7.24 3.08
N ARG A 71 -16.04 -6.25 2.18
CA ARG A 71 -16.72 -4.98 2.41
C ARG A 71 -18.09 -5.01 1.75
N MET A 72 -19.14 -4.75 2.53
CA MET A 72 -20.52 -4.72 2.04
C MET A 72 -20.73 -3.57 1.06
N GLN A 73 -21.37 -3.85 -0.05
CA GLN A 73 -21.69 -2.91 -1.11
C GLN A 73 -23.18 -2.97 -1.55
N HIS A 74 -23.91 -4.03 -1.17
CA HIS A 74 -25.28 -4.32 -1.57
C HIS A 74 -26.23 -4.46 -0.37
N ASN A 75 -25.88 -3.86 0.77
CA ASN A 75 -26.62 -3.91 2.04
C ASN A 75 -27.23 -2.57 2.47
N GLY A 76 -27.50 -1.66 1.53
CA GLY A 76 -28.17 -0.38 1.77
C GLY A 76 -27.37 0.50 2.75
N SER A 77 -27.99 0.88 3.88
CA SER A 77 -27.33 1.72 4.90
C SER A 77 -26.15 1.06 5.60
N ALA A 78 -25.96 -0.25 5.45
CA ALA A 78 -24.80 -0.97 5.99
C ALA A 78 -23.63 -1.07 4.98
N ASN A 79 -23.77 -0.49 3.80
CA ASN A 79 -22.65 -0.42 2.83
C ASN A 79 -21.45 0.28 3.47
N GLY A 80 -20.25 -0.25 3.20
CA GLY A 80 -19.01 0.18 3.84
C GLY A 80 -18.63 -0.63 5.07
N THR A 81 -19.56 -1.33 5.72
CA THR A 81 -19.25 -2.29 6.78
C THR A 81 -18.31 -3.38 6.26
N VAL A 82 -17.29 -3.71 7.02
CA VAL A 82 -16.35 -4.79 6.69
C VAL A 82 -16.59 -5.95 7.65
N LEU A 83 -16.73 -7.15 7.10
CA LEU A 83 -16.69 -8.40 7.85
C LEU A 83 -15.34 -9.08 7.63
N ALA A 84 -14.81 -9.70 8.66
CA ALA A 84 -13.58 -10.48 8.62
C ALA A 84 -13.72 -11.82 9.33
N THR A 85 -12.96 -12.79 8.84
CA THR A 85 -12.83 -14.13 9.42
C THR A 85 -11.40 -14.63 9.29
N PHE A 86 -11.07 -15.72 9.98
CA PHE A 86 -9.74 -16.33 9.94
C PHE A 86 -9.78 -17.76 10.48
N GLU A 87 -8.78 -18.56 10.19
CA GLU A 87 -8.56 -19.83 10.85
C GLU A 87 -8.26 -19.61 12.32
N GLN A 88 -9.05 -20.23 13.19
CA GLN A 88 -8.84 -20.20 14.63
C GLN A 88 -8.42 -21.57 15.13
N TYR A 89 -7.19 -21.69 15.62
CA TYR A 89 -6.70 -22.92 16.21
C TYR A 89 -7.14 -23.00 17.67
N THR A 90 -7.96 -23.99 17.99
CA THR A 90 -8.61 -24.19 19.30
C THR A 90 -8.56 -25.65 19.72
N THR A 91 -8.69 -25.90 21.02
CA THR A 91 -8.84 -27.25 21.58
C THR A 91 -10.26 -27.81 21.41
N GLY A 92 -11.23 -26.96 21.12
CA GLY A 92 -12.62 -27.35 20.82
C GLY A 92 -12.82 -27.64 19.33
N THR A 93 -14.10 -27.85 18.94
CA THR A 93 -14.50 -27.94 17.54
C THR A 93 -14.23 -26.61 16.86
N PRO A 94 -13.42 -26.56 15.77
CA PRO A 94 -13.10 -25.30 15.10
C PRO A 94 -14.31 -24.64 14.46
N VAL A 95 -14.36 -23.30 14.53
CA VAL A 95 -15.36 -22.46 13.89
C VAL A 95 -14.63 -21.30 13.17
N LEU A 96 -15.31 -20.69 12.22
CA LEU A 96 -14.82 -19.45 11.59
C LEU A 96 -15.42 -18.27 12.36
N PRO A 97 -14.67 -17.54 13.19
CA PRO A 97 -15.20 -16.38 13.90
C PRO A 97 -15.44 -15.23 12.94
N ILE A 98 -16.55 -14.51 13.14
CA ILE A 98 -16.91 -13.35 12.31
C ILE A 98 -16.75 -12.08 13.13
N TYR A 99 -15.88 -11.21 12.64
CA TYR A 99 -15.62 -9.88 13.16
C TYR A 99 -16.22 -8.82 12.25
N ARG A 100 -16.68 -7.72 12.83
CA ARG A 100 -17.27 -6.59 12.09
C ARG A 100 -16.57 -5.30 12.45
N SER A 101 -16.33 -4.49 11.42
CA SER A 101 -15.90 -3.10 11.49
C SER A 101 -16.91 -2.20 10.77
N THR A 102 -17.28 -1.07 11.37
CA THR A 102 -18.13 -0.03 10.77
C THR A 102 -17.38 1.28 10.50
N ASP A 103 -16.06 1.27 10.67
CA ASP A 103 -15.17 2.42 10.59
C ASP A 103 -13.95 2.15 9.68
N ASN A 104 -14.18 1.46 8.56
CA ASN A 104 -13.16 1.13 7.55
C ASN A 104 -11.98 0.31 8.10
N GLY A 105 -12.25 -0.59 9.06
CA GLY A 105 -11.23 -1.45 9.63
C GLY A 105 -10.43 -0.84 10.78
N ASN A 106 -10.84 0.32 11.33
CA ASN A 106 -10.12 0.94 12.46
C ASN A 106 -10.40 0.25 13.80
N SER A 107 -11.59 -0.31 13.97
CA SER A 107 -11.94 -1.11 15.14
C SER A 107 -12.80 -2.31 14.76
N TRP A 108 -12.75 -3.36 15.58
CA TRP A 108 -13.39 -4.63 15.32
C TRP A 108 -14.11 -5.19 16.54
N SER A 109 -15.25 -5.82 16.29
CA SER A 109 -15.99 -6.58 17.31
C SER A 109 -16.40 -7.93 16.75
N LYS A 110 -16.24 -9.02 17.51
CA LYS A 110 -16.80 -10.34 17.17
C LYS A 110 -18.31 -10.25 17.25
N ILE A 111 -19.01 -10.69 16.20
CA ILE A 111 -20.48 -10.64 16.12
C ILE A 111 -21.13 -12.03 16.06
N SER A 112 -20.44 -13.01 15.51
CA SER A 112 -20.95 -14.38 15.34
C SER A 112 -19.81 -15.36 15.03
N GLU A 113 -20.17 -16.57 14.65
CA GLU A 113 -19.25 -17.58 14.14
C GLU A 113 -19.97 -18.52 13.16
N VAL A 114 -19.24 -19.08 12.20
CA VAL A 114 -19.72 -20.13 11.30
C VAL A 114 -19.27 -21.47 11.85
N ALA A 115 -20.24 -22.30 12.25
CA ALA A 115 -19.99 -23.65 12.74
C ALA A 115 -20.39 -24.68 11.68
N ASP A 116 -19.68 -25.82 11.64
CA ASP A 116 -20.09 -26.95 10.82
C ASP A 116 -21.35 -27.61 11.43
N THR A 117 -22.49 -27.31 10.80
CA THR A 117 -23.80 -27.87 11.22
C THR A 117 -24.17 -29.17 10.50
N GLN A 118 -23.34 -29.62 9.54
CA GLN A 118 -23.63 -30.75 8.69
C GLN A 118 -22.90 -32.04 9.12
N ASN A 119 -21.60 -31.92 9.38
CA ASN A 119 -20.74 -33.06 9.64
C ASN A 119 -20.30 -33.17 11.11
N GLY A 120 -20.34 -32.05 11.85
CA GLY A 120 -19.82 -31.97 13.21
C GLY A 120 -18.30 -32.07 13.32
N TRP A 121 -17.59 -31.88 12.18
CA TRP A 121 -16.13 -31.96 12.11
C TRP A 121 -15.46 -30.65 12.52
N GLY A 122 -16.14 -29.54 12.25
CA GLY A 122 -15.68 -28.17 12.46
C GLY A 122 -15.13 -27.50 11.21
N MET A 123 -15.43 -26.21 11.09
CA MET A 123 -14.90 -25.33 10.05
C MET A 123 -13.45 -24.98 10.42
N ARG A 124 -12.49 -25.66 9.81
CA ARG A 124 -11.11 -25.69 10.30
C ARG A 124 -10.18 -24.76 9.56
N TRP A 125 -10.22 -24.75 8.21
CA TRP A 125 -9.19 -24.10 7.38
C TRP A 125 -9.76 -23.29 6.23
N GLU A 126 -8.96 -22.36 5.74
CA GLU A 126 -9.05 -21.68 4.45
C GLU A 126 -10.41 -20.99 4.23
N PRO A 127 -10.80 -20.12 5.18
CA PRO A 127 -12.05 -19.39 5.02
C PRO A 127 -12.02 -18.45 3.82
N GLU A 128 -13.20 -18.24 3.23
CA GLU A 128 -13.45 -17.17 2.27
C GLU A 128 -14.75 -16.47 2.63
N LEU A 129 -14.79 -15.13 2.46
CA LEU A 129 -16.00 -14.31 2.62
C LEU A 129 -16.32 -13.60 1.30
N PHE A 130 -17.59 -13.66 0.93
CA PHE A 130 -18.05 -13.02 -0.31
C PHE A 130 -19.45 -12.42 -0.14
N GLU A 131 -19.69 -11.21 -0.67
CA GLU A 131 -21.03 -10.63 -0.75
C GLU A 131 -21.62 -10.88 -2.15
N LEU A 132 -22.82 -11.42 -2.23
CA LEU A 132 -23.51 -11.60 -3.52
C LEU A 132 -23.92 -10.24 -4.09
N PRO A 133 -23.41 -9.85 -5.28
CA PRO A 133 -23.80 -8.59 -5.93
C PRO A 133 -25.18 -8.65 -6.60
N ALA A 134 -25.70 -9.85 -6.82
CA ALA A 134 -27.02 -10.14 -7.38
C ALA A 134 -27.56 -11.42 -6.74
N ALA A 135 -28.84 -11.70 -6.94
CA ALA A 135 -29.45 -12.93 -6.42
C ALA A 135 -28.85 -14.19 -7.09
N VAL A 136 -28.64 -15.24 -6.27
CA VAL A 136 -28.21 -16.58 -6.69
C VAL A 136 -29.15 -17.58 -6.04
N GLY A 137 -30.03 -18.22 -6.84
CA GLY A 137 -31.11 -19.04 -6.31
C GLY A 137 -32.03 -18.26 -5.37
N ASP A 138 -32.26 -18.78 -4.19
CA ASP A 138 -33.08 -18.17 -3.14
C ASP A 138 -32.35 -17.13 -2.30
N PHE A 139 -31.05 -16.89 -2.57
CA PHE A 139 -30.23 -15.94 -1.84
C PHE A 139 -30.21 -14.57 -2.55
N PRO A 140 -30.78 -13.53 -1.92
CA PRO A 140 -30.84 -12.20 -2.54
C PRO A 140 -29.46 -11.52 -2.63
N ALA A 141 -29.37 -10.46 -3.46
CA ALA A 141 -28.23 -9.56 -3.41
C ALA A 141 -27.96 -9.05 -1.99
N GLY A 142 -26.70 -8.91 -1.61
CA GLY A 142 -26.30 -8.53 -0.25
C GLY A 142 -26.16 -9.70 0.73
N THR A 143 -26.55 -10.94 0.34
CA THR A 143 -26.25 -12.13 1.14
C THR A 143 -24.74 -12.29 1.26
N ILE A 144 -24.26 -12.54 2.48
CA ILE A 144 -22.86 -12.84 2.74
C ILE A 144 -22.65 -14.34 2.73
N LEU A 145 -21.72 -14.81 1.93
CA LEU A 145 -21.26 -16.20 1.92
C LEU A 145 -20.01 -16.35 2.76
N ALA A 146 -19.92 -17.45 3.50
CA ALA A 146 -18.71 -17.92 4.16
C ALA A 146 -18.46 -19.36 3.73
N ALA A 147 -17.36 -19.58 3.01
CA ALA A 147 -16.90 -20.93 2.69
C ALA A 147 -15.65 -21.27 3.50
N GLY A 148 -15.37 -22.56 3.63
CA GLY A 148 -14.16 -23.05 4.29
C GLY A 148 -14.12 -24.56 4.35
N ALA A 149 -12.99 -25.10 4.77
CA ALA A 149 -12.77 -26.53 4.88
C ALA A 149 -13.33 -27.08 6.20
N SER A 150 -14.37 -27.93 6.10
CA SER A 150 -14.83 -28.80 7.18
C SER A 150 -13.99 -30.07 7.21
N VAL A 151 -13.28 -30.31 8.32
CA VAL A 151 -12.27 -31.38 8.44
C VAL A 151 -12.38 -32.06 9.83
N PRO A 152 -12.53 -33.39 9.91
CA PRO A 152 -12.53 -34.11 11.17
C PRO A 152 -11.15 -34.06 11.85
N SER A 153 -11.11 -34.33 13.15
CA SER A 153 -9.87 -34.22 13.93
C SER A 153 -8.79 -35.22 13.50
N ASP A 154 -9.16 -36.35 12.92
CA ASP A 154 -8.26 -37.37 12.39
C ASP A 154 -7.81 -37.12 10.94
N ARG A 155 -8.33 -36.04 10.31
CA ARG A 155 -8.05 -35.65 8.91
C ARG A 155 -8.39 -36.72 7.87
N SER A 156 -9.33 -37.61 8.19
CA SER A 156 -9.73 -38.72 7.30
C SER A 156 -10.51 -38.23 6.06
N ALA A 157 -11.06 -37.02 6.10
CA ALA A 157 -11.84 -36.44 5.02
C ALA A 157 -11.75 -34.91 5.05
N ILE A 158 -12.18 -34.26 3.96
CA ILE A 158 -12.30 -32.80 3.85
C ILE A 158 -13.48 -32.45 2.96
N LYS A 159 -14.19 -31.40 3.30
CA LYS A 159 -15.26 -30.80 2.48
C LYS A 159 -15.09 -29.31 2.44
N ILE A 160 -15.29 -28.72 1.27
CA ILE A 160 -15.49 -27.28 1.17
C ILE A 160 -17.00 -27.04 1.27
N ASP A 161 -17.43 -26.53 2.42
CA ASP A 161 -18.83 -26.21 2.71
C ASP A 161 -19.05 -24.70 2.66
N VAL A 162 -20.23 -24.27 2.20
CA VAL A 162 -20.63 -22.87 2.13
C VAL A 162 -21.84 -22.61 3.01
N TYR A 163 -21.76 -21.54 3.78
CA TYR A 163 -22.81 -21.01 4.63
C TYR A 163 -23.22 -19.61 4.13
N ALA A 164 -24.49 -19.27 4.29
CA ALA A 164 -25.04 -17.99 3.87
C ALA A 164 -25.66 -17.24 5.05
N SER A 165 -25.49 -15.93 5.06
CA SER A 165 -26.12 -15.01 6.00
C SER A 165 -26.89 -13.94 5.23
N THR A 166 -28.19 -13.79 5.49
CA THR A 166 -29.04 -12.72 4.95
C THR A 166 -29.21 -11.56 5.92
N ASP A 167 -28.60 -11.64 7.10
CA ASP A 167 -28.67 -10.66 8.20
C ASP A 167 -27.30 -10.01 8.51
N ARG A 168 -26.43 -9.89 7.50
CA ARG A 168 -25.14 -9.19 7.58
C ARG A 168 -24.15 -9.86 8.53
N GLY A 169 -24.10 -11.19 8.48
CA GLY A 169 -23.15 -11.99 9.24
C GLY A 169 -23.53 -12.26 10.68
N GLN A 170 -24.79 -12.01 11.11
CA GLN A 170 -25.23 -12.29 12.48
C GLN A 170 -25.60 -13.75 12.68
N THR A 171 -26.30 -14.36 11.70
CA THR A 171 -26.63 -15.79 11.71
C THR A 171 -26.27 -16.46 10.39
N TRP A 172 -26.02 -17.76 10.43
CA TRP A 172 -25.52 -18.51 9.30
C TRP A 172 -26.33 -19.78 9.09
N THR A 173 -26.71 -20.03 7.85
CA THR A 173 -27.39 -21.26 7.42
C THR A 173 -26.55 -21.99 6.38
N PHE A 174 -26.53 -23.31 6.44
CA PHE A 174 -25.86 -24.10 5.41
C PHE A 174 -26.50 -23.89 4.05
N ALA A 175 -25.70 -23.53 3.04
CA ALA A 175 -26.16 -23.28 1.69
C ALA A 175 -25.80 -24.42 0.71
N GLY A 176 -24.68 -25.12 0.95
CA GLY A 176 -24.31 -26.24 0.09
C GLY A 176 -22.91 -26.77 0.33
N ASN A 177 -22.62 -27.95 -0.24
CA ASN A 177 -21.28 -28.50 -0.33
C ASN A 177 -20.72 -28.24 -1.75
N ILE A 178 -19.57 -27.58 -1.83
CA ILE A 178 -18.90 -27.27 -3.09
C ILE A 178 -18.16 -28.49 -3.63
N ALA A 179 -17.32 -29.10 -2.76
CA ALA A 179 -16.50 -30.23 -3.12
C ALA A 179 -16.22 -31.10 -1.90
N THR A 180 -16.10 -32.39 -2.13
CA THR A 180 -15.72 -33.39 -1.12
C THR A 180 -14.44 -34.08 -1.55
N GLY A 181 -13.44 -34.09 -0.66
CA GLY A 181 -12.16 -34.76 -0.83
C GLY A 181 -11.94 -35.89 0.17
N GLY A 182 -10.84 -36.60 0.02
CA GLY A 182 -10.39 -37.66 0.95
C GLY A 182 -9.52 -37.12 2.08
N GLN A 183 -8.46 -37.82 2.41
CA GLN A 183 -7.56 -37.43 3.52
C GLN A 183 -6.98 -36.04 3.35
N ALA A 184 -7.09 -35.23 4.39
CA ALA A 184 -6.71 -33.83 4.40
C ALA A 184 -5.20 -33.63 4.69
N TYR A 185 -4.36 -34.15 3.82
CA TYR A 185 -2.91 -33.97 3.82
C TYR A 185 -2.45 -33.39 2.49
N ASP A 186 -1.52 -32.45 2.55
CA ASP A 186 -0.97 -31.72 1.39
C ASP A 186 0.01 -32.54 0.55
N THR A 187 0.37 -33.75 0.95
CA THR A 187 1.28 -34.63 0.19
C THR A 187 0.57 -35.30 -0.98
N ASN A 188 1.30 -35.45 -2.09
CA ASN A 188 0.79 -36.13 -3.28
C ASN A 188 0.34 -37.56 -2.96
N GLY A 189 -0.76 -37.99 -3.58
CA GLY A 189 -1.38 -39.29 -3.34
C GLY A 189 -2.57 -39.24 -2.37
N ASN A 190 -2.71 -38.15 -1.59
CA ASN A 190 -3.96 -37.83 -0.91
C ASN A 190 -4.89 -37.08 -1.87
N THR A 191 -6.15 -36.97 -1.53
CA THR A 191 -7.18 -36.43 -2.43
C THR A 191 -8.00 -35.29 -1.79
N PRO A 192 -7.39 -34.35 -1.07
CA PRO A 192 -8.10 -33.20 -0.53
C PRO A 192 -8.53 -32.19 -1.59
N VAL A 193 -9.40 -31.27 -1.12
CA VAL A 193 -9.82 -30.06 -1.81
C VAL A 193 -9.60 -28.87 -0.88
N TRP A 194 -9.05 -27.75 -1.37
CA TRP A 194 -8.56 -26.65 -0.55
C TRP A 194 -8.93 -25.27 -1.09
N GLU A 195 -8.91 -24.22 -0.25
CA GLU A 195 -8.66 -22.83 -0.65
C GLU A 195 -9.73 -22.25 -1.59
N PRO A 196 -11.01 -22.24 -1.21
CA PRO A 196 -12.07 -21.68 -2.03
C PRO A 196 -11.89 -20.16 -2.21
N PHE A 197 -12.18 -19.66 -3.41
CA PHE A 197 -12.26 -18.25 -3.73
C PHE A 197 -13.44 -17.97 -4.64
N PHE A 198 -14.29 -16.99 -4.31
CA PHE A 198 -15.49 -16.69 -5.05
C PHE A 198 -15.34 -15.51 -6.03
N LEU A 199 -16.01 -15.61 -7.15
CA LEU A 199 -16.21 -14.55 -8.12
C LEU A 199 -17.63 -14.60 -8.67
N TYR A 200 -18.32 -13.46 -8.76
CA TYR A 200 -19.57 -13.37 -9.48
C TYR A 200 -19.32 -12.76 -10.87
N ALA A 201 -19.63 -13.50 -11.91
CA ALA A 201 -19.48 -13.07 -13.29
C ALA A 201 -20.51 -13.78 -14.20
N ASN A 202 -20.83 -13.17 -15.32
CA ASN A 202 -21.71 -13.76 -16.34
C ASN A 202 -23.07 -14.23 -15.80
N GLY A 203 -23.59 -13.60 -14.72
CA GLY A 203 -24.83 -13.99 -14.06
C GLY A 203 -24.75 -15.24 -13.19
N LYS A 204 -23.56 -15.75 -12.89
CA LYS A 204 -23.29 -16.95 -12.10
C LYS A 204 -22.33 -16.67 -10.96
N LEU A 205 -22.36 -17.49 -9.92
CA LEU A 205 -21.31 -17.57 -8.94
C LEU A 205 -20.29 -18.64 -9.36
N ILE A 206 -19.04 -18.27 -9.42
CA ILE A 206 -17.89 -19.13 -9.73
C ILE A 206 -17.12 -19.34 -8.43
N VAL A 207 -16.73 -20.58 -8.13
CA VAL A 207 -15.78 -20.88 -7.06
C VAL A 207 -14.53 -21.50 -7.67
N TYR A 208 -13.36 -20.91 -7.38
CA TYR A 208 -12.06 -21.50 -7.68
C TYR A 208 -11.53 -22.17 -6.44
N TYR A 209 -10.82 -23.30 -6.61
CA TYR A 209 -10.21 -24.00 -5.49
C TYR A 209 -9.06 -24.91 -5.94
N SER A 210 -8.25 -25.39 -4.99
CA SER A 210 -7.20 -26.36 -5.25
C SER A 210 -7.74 -27.79 -5.10
N ASP A 211 -7.43 -28.67 -6.06
CA ASP A 211 -7.97 -30.01 -6.18
C ASP A 211 -6.87 -31.06 -6.35
N GLN A 212 -6.79 -32.03 -5.44
CA GLN A 212 -5.85 -33.17 -5.50
C GLN A 212 -6.54 -34.51 -5.84
N ARG A 213 -7.82 -34.50 -6.23
CA ARG A 213 -8.59 -35.73 -6.47
C ARG A 213 -8.23 -36.41 -7.80
N ASP A 214 -7.63 -35.70 -8.74
CA ASP A 214 -7.24 -36.25 -10.02
C ASP A 214 -5.92 -37.03 -9.89
N PRO A 215 -5.91 -38.36 -10.12
CA PRO A 215 -4.71 -39.17 -9.95
C PRO A 215 -3.60 -38.87 -10.98
N ALA A 216 -3.89 -38.13 -12.06
CA ALA A 216 -2.89 -37.72 -13.04
C ALA A 216 -2.07 -36.49 -12.60
N HIS A 217 -2.54 -35.77 -11.59
CA HIS A 217 -1.94 -34.52 -11.11
C HIS A 217 -1.70 -34.56 -9.60
N GLY A 218 -0.60 -33.96 -9.13
CA GLY A 218 -0.36 -33.79 -7.69
C GLY A 218 -1.35 -32.80 -7.07
N GLN A 219 -1.65 -31.74 -7.81
CA GLN A 219 -2.67 -30.73 -7.50
C GLN A 219 -3.00 -29.93 -8.74
N LYS A 220 -4.25 -29.49 -8.86
CA LYS A 220 -4.74 -28.57 -9.90
C LYS A 220 -5.40 -27.35 -9.25
N VAL A 221 -5.47 -26.23 -9.97
CA VAL A 221 -6.46 -25.18 -9.72
C VAL A 221 -7.63 -25.44 -10.64
N VAL A 222 -8.83 -25.49 -10.08
CA VAL A 222 -10.07 -25.78 -10.80
C VAL A 222 -11.15 -24.77 -10.42
N HIS A 223 -12.23 -24.73 -11.22
CA HIS A 223 -13.45 -24.02 -10.83
C HIS A 223 -14.71 -24.88 -11.04
N GLN A 224 -15.76 -24.47 -10.35
CA GLN A 224 -17.13 -24.88 -10.58
C GLN A 224 -18.04 -23.64 -10.57
N VAL A 225 -19.21 -23.75 -11.18
CA VAL A 225 -20.20 -22.68 -11.24
C VAL A 225 -21.51 -23.13 -10.62
N THR A 226 -22.26 -22.17 -10.07
CA THR A 226 -23.58 -22.41 -9.53
C THR A 226 -24.54 -21.25 -9.86
N ALA A 227 -25.83 -21.59 -9.93
CA ALA A 227 -26.91 -20.62 -10.04
C ALA A 227 -27.84 -20.63 -8.82
N ASP A 228 -27.62 -21.53 -7.83
CA ASP A 228 -28.49 -21.74 -6.68
C ASP A 228 -27.80 -22.00 -5.35
N LEU A 229 -26.47 -22.09 -5.32
CA LEU A 229 -25.60 -22.49 -4.19
C LEU A 229 -25.75 -23.96 -3.76
N HIS A 230 -26.75 -24.67 -4.20
CA HIS A 230 -27.05 -26.05 -3.82
C HIS A 230 -26.46 -27.06 -4.80
N THR A 231 -26.48 -26.71 -6.08
CA THR A 231 -25.98 -27.53 -7.18
C THR A 231 -24.78 -26.87 -7.84
N TRP A 232 -23.68 -27.59 -7.91
CA TRP A 232 -22.44 -27.13 -8.54
C TRP A 232 -22.23 -27.87 -9.85
N GLY A 233 -21.85 -27.13 -10.89
CA GLY A 233 -21.53 -27.68 -12.20
C GLY A 233 -20.31 -28.60 -12.21
N PRO A 234 -19.90 -29.11 -13.37
CA PRO A 234 -18.71 -29.94 -13.46
C PRO A 234 -17.45 -29.19 -13.05
N VAL A 235 -16.46 -29.95 -12.55
CA VAL A 235 -15.12 -29.42 -12.28
C VAL A 235 -14.42 -29.11 -13.60
N VAL A 236 -13.90 -27.91 -13.75
CA VAL A 236 -13.16 -27.43 -14.92
C VAL A 236 -11.75 -27.05 -14.50
N ASP A 237 -10.75 -27.53 -15.22
CA ASP A 237 -9.34 -27.22 -14.94
C ASP A 237 -9.02 -25.79 -15.37
N ASP A 238 -8.41 -25.01 -14.46
CA ASP A 238 -7.86 -23.67 -14.77
C ASP A 238 -6.34 -23.71 -14.90
N VAL A 239 -5.69 -24.47 -13.99
CA VAL A 239 -4.24 -24.72 -14.02
C VAL A 239 -3.99 -26.19 -13.72
N ALA A 240 -3.61 -26.94 -14.74
CA ALA A 240 -3.22 -28.33 -14.64
C ALA A 240 -1.82 -28.49 -15.25
N MET A 241 -0.88 -29.00 -14.46
CA MET A 241 0.51 -29.16 -14.90
C MET A 241 0.77 -30.61 -15.34
N PRO A 242 1.55 -30.84 -16.42
CA PRO A 242 1.75 -32.18 -16.95
C PRO A 242 2.63 -33.07 -16.05
N THR A 243 3.39 -32.46 -15.15
CA THR A 243 4.29 -33.19 -14.24
C THR A 243 3.60 -33.40 -12.91
N TYR A 244 3.42 -34.64 -12.50
CA TYR A 244 2.69 -35.01 -11.27
C TYR A 244 3.21 -34.36 -9.98
N SER A 245 4.51 -34.09 -9.88
CA SER A 245 5.08 -33.41 -8.71
C SER A 245 4.79 -31.91 -8.65
N GLN A 246 4.28 -31.33 -9.74
CA GLN A 246 3.94 -29.91 -9.80
C GLN A 246 2.58 -29.66 -9.18
N ARG A 247 2.50 -28.62 -8.35
CA ARG A 247 1.34 -28.34 -7.51
C ARG A 247 0.94 -26.85 -7.61
N PRO A 248 0.16 -26.45 -8.61
CA PRO A 248 -0.47 -25.14 -8.60
C PRO A 248 -1.58 -25.10 -7.54
N GLY A 249 -1.73 -23.98 -6.83
CA GLY A 249 -2.73 -23.84 -5.77
C GLY A 249 -3.01 -22.40 -5.38
N MET A 250 -3.88 -22.20 -4.41
CA MET A 250 -4.24 -20.92 -3.80
C MET A 250 -4.70 -19.87 -4.82
N PRO A 251 -5.72 -20.15 -5.63
CA PRO A 251 -6.22 -19.24 -6.63
C PRO A 251 -6.92 -18.03 -6.00
N THR A 252 -6.61 -16.83 -6.50
CA THR A 252 -7.40 -15.63 -6.23
C THR A 252 -7.57 -14.83 -7.52
N VAL A 253 -8.71 -14.14 -7.69
CA VAL A 253 -9.06 -13.51 -8.96
C VAL A 253 -9.51 -12.07 -8.77
N ALA A 254 -9.02 -11.17 -9.60
CA ALA A 254 -9.46 -9.78 -9.68
C ALA A 254 -10.02 -9.45 -11.08
N LYS A 255 -11.10 -8.66 -11.11
CA LYS A 255 -11.66 -8.12 -12.35
C LYS A 255 -11.00 -6.80 -12.70
N LEU A 256 -10.61 -6.61 -13.94
CA LEU A 256 -10.03 -5.38 -14.49
C LEU A 256 -11.10 -4.47 -15.09
N PRO A 257 -10.86 -3.14 -15.17
CA PRO A 257 -11.80 -2.20 -15.78
C PRO A 257 -11.99 -2.42 -17.28
N ASN A 258 -11.05 -3.07 -17.96
CA ASN A 258 -11.16 -3.45 -19.37
C ASN A 258 -11.99 -4.73 -19.61
N GLY A 259 -12.66 -5.25 -18.56
CA GLY A 259 -13.52 -6.43 -18.62
C GLY A 259 -12.79 -7.77 -18.50
N LYS A 260 -11.45 -7.79 -18.50
CA LYS A 260 -10.66 -9.01 -18.28
C LYS A 260 -10.56 -9.37 -16.81
N TYR A 261 -10.09 -10.57 -16.54
CA TYR A 261 -9.86 -11.13 -15.21
C TYR A 261 -8.41 -11.58 -15.07
N VAL A 262 -7.83 -11.36 -13.89
CA VAL A 262 -6.49 -11.81 -13.55
C VAL A 262 -6.60 -12.81 -12.42
N MET A 263 -6.16 -14.05 -12.65
CA MET A 263 -6.01 -15.07 -11.63
C MET A 263 -4.56 -15.11 -11.18
N THR A 264 -4.29 -15.04 -9.88
CA THR A 264 -2.99 -15.40 -9.30
C THR A 264 -3.05 -16.77 -8.66
N TYR A 265 -1.93 -17.49 -8.66
CA TYR A 265 -1.78 -18.78 -8.01
C TYR A 265 -0.31 -19.03 -7.63
N GLU A 266 -0.07 -19.84 -6.62
CA GLU A 266 1.27 -20.35 -6.34
C GLU A 266 1.55 -21.58 -7.20
N TYR A 267 2.82 -21.81 -7.55
CA TYR A 267 3.22 -22.93 -8.39
C TYR A 267 4.34 -23.74 -7.74
N GLY A 268 3.96 -24.77 -6.96
CA GLY A 268 4.90 -25.74 -6.40
C GLY A 268 5.61 -26.53 -7.49
N GLY A 269 6.94 -26.59 -7.43
CA GLY A 269 7.76 -27.22 -8.47
C GLY A 269 7.93 -26.37 -9.73
N SER A 270 7.73 -25.06 -9.66
CA SER A 270 7.86 -24.13 -10.75
C SER A 270 9.31 -23.96 -11.22
N PRO A 271 9.56 -23.77 -12.54
CA PRO A 271 10.88 -23.46 -13.06
C PRO A 271 11.42 -22.08 -12.62
N SER A 272 10.55 -21.16 -12.20
CA SER A 272 10.93 -19.82 -11.72
C SER A 272 11.22 -19.77 -10.20
N GLY A 273 11.22 -20.92 -9.54
CA GLY A 273 11.40 -21.07 -8.09
C GLY A 273 10.23 -21.83 -7.47
N ASN A 274 10.50 -22.60 -6.42
CA ASN A 274 9.46 -23.39 -5.77
C ASN A 274 8.40 -22.48 -5.16
N PHE A 275 7.12 -22.77 -5.43
CA PHE A 275 5.96 -21.94 -5.05
C PHE A 275 5.98 -20.50 -5.58
N ALA A 276 6.72 -20.24 -6.69
CA ALA A 276 6.69 -18.93 -7.33
C ALA A 276 5.23 -18.51 -7.63
N VAL A 277 4.92 -17.24 -7.42
CA VAL A 277 3.61 -16.69 -7.78
C VAL A 277 3.55 -16.51 -9.29
N TYR A 278 2.51 -17.07 -9.88
CA TYR A 278 2.16 -16.93 -11.29
C TYR A 278 0.81 -16.24 -11.42
N TYR A 279 0.52 -15.73 -12.61
CA TYR A 279 -0.79 -15.20 -12.94
C TYR A 279 -1.18 -15.52 -14.37
N LYS A 280 -2.49 -15.53 -14.63
CA LYS A 280 -3.12 -15.68 -15.94
C LYS A 280 -4.08 -14.52 -16.17
N ILE A 281 -4.22 -14.08 -17.42
CA ILE A 281 -5.17 -13.01 -17.79
C ILE A 281 -6.10 -13.57 -18.85
N SER A 282 -7.41 -13.62 -18.55
CA SER A 282 -8.45 -14.11 -19.46
C SER A 282 -9.54 -13.06 -19.66
N ALA A 283 -10.16 -13.06 -20.83
CA ALA A 283 -11.39 -12.29 -21.08
C ALA A 283 -12.61 -12.97 -20.47
N ASP A 284 -12.55 -14.28 -20.27
CA ASP A 284 -13.61 -15.08 -19.67
C ASP A 284 -13.10 -15.72 -18.38
N PRO A 285 -13.74 -15.48 -17.22
CA PRO A 285 -13.31 -16.06 -15.95
C PRO A 285 -13.51 -17.58 -15.86
N GLU A 286 -14.30 -18.17 -16.77
CA GLU A 286 -14.47 -19.62 -16.88
C GLU A 286 -13.47 -20.27 -17.86
N ALA A 287 -12.48 -19.52 -18.41
CA ALA A 287 -11.58 -20.00 -19.45
C ALA A 287 -10.08 -19.72 -19.18
N PHE A 288 -9.63 -19.80 -17.93
CA PHE A 288 -8.22 -19.65 -17.60
C PHE A 288 -7.35 -20.79 -18.12
N ASN A 289 -7.90 -21.97 -18.39
CA ASN A 289 -7.20 -23.08 -19.04
C ASN A 289 -6.68 -22.75 -20.45
N SER A 290 -7.33 -21.80 -21.15
CA SER A 290 -6.98 -21.40 -22.50
C SER A 290 -5.76 -20.46 -22.58
N VAL A 291 -5.26 -19.96 -21.44
CA VAL A 291 -4.18 -18.98 -21.39
C VAL A 291 -2.98 -19.50 -20.59
N THR A 292 -1.78 -19.10 -21.03
CA THR A 292 -0.53 -19.49 -20.37
C THR A 292 -0.30 -18.67 -19.11
N GLY A 293 0.16 -19.33 -18.04
CA GLY A 293 0.58 -18.68 -16.80
C GLY A 293 1.93 -17.96 -16.97
N ILE A 294 2.03 -16.78 -16.38
CA ILE A 294 3.21 -15.91 -16.41
C ILE A 294 3.74 -15.78 -14.98
N PRO A 295 5.06 -15.95 -14.72
CA PRO A 295 5.60 -15.67 -13.40
C PRO A 295 5.44 -14.17 -13.07
N LEU A 296 5.02 -13.86 -11.85
CA LEU A 296 4.96 -12.49 -11.36
C LEU A 296 6.39 -12.07 -11.04
N GLN A 297 7.01 -11.31 -11.92
CA GLN A 297 8.33 -10.75 -11.71
C GLN A 297 8.25 -9.23 -11.66
N ALA A 298 8.77 -8.67 -10.57
CA ALA A 298 8.90 -7.22 -10.43
C ALA A 298 10.07 -6.68 -11.27
N THR A 299 10.04 -5.38 -11.56
CA THR A 299 11.06 -4.70 -12.36
C THR A 299 12.46 -4.73 -11.72
N ASP A 300 12.55 -5.02 -10.43
CA ASP A 300 13.81 -5.23 -9.71
C ASP A 300 14.30 -6.71 -9.76
N GLY A 301 13.62 -7.57 -10.51
CA GLY A 301 13.92 -8.98 -10.65
C GLY A 301 13.30 -9.90 -9.59
N THR A 302 12.65 -9.35 -8.57
CA THR A 302 12.05 -10.14 -7.48
C THR A 302 10.84 -10.94 -7.98
N ILE A 303 10.80 -12.23 -7.66
CA ILE A 303 9.64 -13.12 -7.85
C ILE A 303 9.14 -13.51 -6.45
N PRO A 304 7.92 -13.11 -6.05
CA PRO A 304 7.35 -13.53 -4.77
C PRO A 304 6.97 -15.01 -4.79
N THR A 305 6.89 -15.62 -3.62
CA THR A 305 6.52 -17.02 -3.48
C THR A 305 5.44 -17.23 -2.43
N SER A 306 4.62 -18.24 -2.67
CA SER A 306 3.57 -18.78 -1.80
C SER A 306 2.41 -17.83 -1.49
N THR A 307 1.25 -18.40 -1.37
CA THR A 307 -0.02 -17.81 -0.89
C THR A 307 -0.37 -16.43 -1.47
N PRO A 308 -0.45 -16.28 -2.80
CA PRO A 308 -0.81 -14.99 -3.40
C PRO A 308 -2.24 -14.59 -3.06
N TYR A 309 -2.46 -13.29 -2.86
CA TYR A 309 -3.79 -12.70 -2.86
C TYR A 309 -3.78 -11.47 -3.76
N ILE A 310 -4.72 -11.38 -4.70
CA ILE A 310 -4.84 -10.27 -5.64
C ILE A 310 -6.09 -9.46 -5.37
N THR A 311 -5.97 -8.14 -5.50
CA THR A 311 -7.10 -7.23 -5.55
C THR A 311 -6.84 -6.10 -6.54
N TRP A 312 -7.87 -5.31 -6.84
CA TRP A 312 -7.79 -4.16 -7.73
C TRP A 312 -8.34 -2.91 -7.04
N LEU A 313 -7.64 -1.77 -7.24
CA LEU A 313 -8.08 -0.44 -6.80
C LEU A 313 -8.18 0.51 -7.99
N PRO A 314 -9.11 1.49 -7.97
CA PRO A 314 -9.25 2.46 -9.06
C PRO A 314 -8.12 3.51 -9.12
N THR A 315 -7.26 3.60 -8.12
CA THR A 315 -6.09 4.51 -8.13
C THR A 315 -5.00 4.02 -9.08
N GLY A 316 -4.13 4.90 -9.55
CA GLY A 316 -2.97 4.54 -10.39
C GLY A 316 -3.17 4.69 -11.88
N GLY A 317 -4.20 5.40 -12.31
CA GLY A 317 -4.48 5.71 -13.71
C GLY A 317 -5.72 4.98 -14.25
N PRO A 318 -5.97 5.04 -15.59
CA PRO A 318 -7.21 4.55 -16.20
C PRO A 318 -7.40 3.04 -16.05
N ASN A 319 -6.33 2.31 -15.85
CA ASN A 319 -6.37 0.87 -15.61
C ASN A 319 -6.55 0.51 -14.13
N GLY A 320 -6.49 1.51 -13.22
CA GLY A 320 -6.37 1.27 -11.80
C GLY A 320 -5.06 0.55 -11.44
N THR A 321 -5.00 -0.03 -10.26
CA THR A 321 -3.83 -0.76 -9.76
C THR A 321 -4.23 -2.16 -9.32
N LEU A 322 -3.65 -3.17 -9.92
CA LEU A 322 -3.61 -4.52 -9.35
C LEU A 322 -2.61 -4.54 -8.21
N VAL A 323 -2.98 -5.14 -7.11
CA VAL A 323 -2.13 -5.33 -5.92
C VAL A 323 -2.06 -6.80 -5.59
N VAL A 324 -0.85 -7.34 -5.47
CA VAL A 324 -0.62 -8.73 -5.08
C VAL A 324 0.22 -8.76 -3.80
N SER A 325 -0.23 -9.52 -2.81
CA SER A 325 0.57 -9.93 -1.65
C SER A 325 1.04 -11.37 -1.82
N ALA A 326 2.12 -11.75 -1.12
CA ALA A 326 2.61 -13.13 -1.05
C ALA A 326 3.23 -13.39 0.32
N TYR A 327 3.42 -14.67 0.66
CA TYR A 327 3.96 -15.07 1.97
C TYR A 327 5.44 -14.70 2.14
N SER A 328 6.23 -14.83 1.08
CA SER A 328 7.70 -14.67 1.16
C SER A 328 8.18 -13.27 1.54
N THR A 329 7.29 -12.28 1.56
CA THR A 329 7.64 -10.89 1.87
C THR A 329 6.47 -10.11 2.47
N SER A 330 6.77 -9.09 3.27
CA SER A 330 5.78 -8.10 3.70
C SER A 330 5.43 -7.09 2.60
N ASP A 331 6.22 -6.99 1.54
CA ASP A 331 6.01 -6.07 0.43
C ASP A 331 4.74 -6.40 -0.37
N LEU A 332 4.31 -5.44 -1.17
CA LEU A 332 3.24 -5.59 -2.15
C LEU A 332 3.79 -5.42 -3.57
N PHE A 333 3.15 -6.08 -4.52
CA PHE A 333 3.48 -6.00 -5.94
C PHE A 333 2.34 -5.29 -6.67
N LEU A 334 2.65 -4.17 -7.30
CA LEU A 334 1.70 -3.28 -7.95
C LEU A 334 1.83 -3.35 -9.47
N ASN A 335 0.69 -3.31 -10.17
CA ASN A 335 0.68 -3.22 -11.62
C ASN A 335 -0.43 -2.27 -12.10
N THR A 336 -0.07 -1.20 -12.80
CA THR A 336 -0.98 -0.21 -13.39
C THR A 336 -1.19 -0.40 -14.91
N GLN A 337 -0.70 -1.51 -15.46
CA GLN A 337 -0.71 -1.82 -16.89
C GLN A 337 -1.59 -3.05 -17.19
N ASN A 338 -2.71 -3.22 -16.47
CA ASN A 338 -3.63 -4.36 -16.63
C ASN A 338 -2.97 -5.73 -16.54
N GLY A 339 -1.93 -5.87 -15.71
CA GLY A 339 -1.17 -7.11 -15.52
C GLY A 339 -0.13 -7.39 -16.61
N ALA A 340 0.28 -6.39 -17.41
CA ALA A 340 1.34 -6.59 -18.40
C ALA A 340 2.62 -7.14 -17.73
N ALA A 341 3.27 -8.10 -18.38
CA ALA A 341 4.51 -8.67 -17.89
C ALA A 341 5.62 -7.62 -17.80
N ASN A 342 6.56 -7.79 -16.87
CA ASN A 342 7.69 -6.90 -16.64
C ASN A 342 7.33 -5.45 -16.25
N THR A 343 6.11 -5.21 -15.80
CA THR A 343 5.65 -3.90 -15.33
C THR A 343 5.18 -3.91 -13.87
N TRP A 344 5.40 -5.00 -13.17
CA TRP A 344 5.15 -5.10 -11.74
C TRP A 344 6.20 -4.34 -10.95
N THR A 345 5.76 -3.49 -10.02
CA THR A 345 6.66 -2.76 -9.12
C THR A 345 6.47 -3.26 -7.70
N ARG A 346 7.57 -3.47 -7.00
CA ARG A 346 7.56 -3.85 -5.59
C ARG A 346 7.62 -2.60 -4.73
N ILE A 347 6.75 -2.50 -3.72
CA ILE A 347 6.78 -1.44 -2.72
C ILE A 347 6.87 -2.04 -1.32
N SER A 348 7.54 -1.35 -0.39
CA SER A 348 7.46 -1.69 1.03
C SER A 348 6.08 -1.31 1.54
N SER A 349 5.39 -2.26 2.20
CA SER A 349 4.07 -2.01 2.75
C SER A 349 4.09 -1.60 4.22
N ASN A 350 5.17 -1.88 4.93
CA ASN A 350 5.30 -1.77 6.39
C ASN A 350 4.19 -2.52 7.18
N VAL A 351 3.43 -3.39 6.50
CA VAL A 351 2.41 -4.24 7.11
C VAL A 351 3.01 -5.61 7.37
N ALA A 352 2.65 -6.22 8.47
CA ALA A 352 3.14 -7.55 8.84
C ALA A 352 2.93 -8.56 7.71
N GLY A 353 3.97 -9.31 7.38
CA GLY A 353 3.89 -10.47 6.51
C GLY A 353 3.02 -11.57 7.16
N GLY A 354 2.55 -12.52 6.36
CA GLY A 354 1.78 -13.64 6.89
C GLY A 354 1.28 -14.58 5.80
N TYR A 355 0.95 -15.78 6.23
CA TYR A 355 0.39 -16.81 5.37
C TYR A 355 -1.01 -16.40 4.91
N SER A 356 -1.17 -16.25 3.60
CA SER A 356 -2.43 -15.89 2.94
C SER A 356 -3.11 -14.63 3.50
N ARG A 357 -2.44 -13.47 3.38
CA ARG A 357 -2.99 -12.17 3.81
C ARG A 357 -4.27 -11.81 3.05
N GLY A 358 -5.31 -11.36 3.77
CA GLY A 358 -6.51 -10.79 3.16
C GLY A 358 -6.32 -9.31 2.82
N MET A 359 -6.87 -8.85 1.70
CA MET A 359 -6.80 -7.45 1.26
C MET A 359 -8.16 -6.94 0.81
N VAL A 360 -8.57 -5.78 1.32
CA VAL A 360 -9.87 -5.15 0.99
C VAL A 360 -9.67 -3.70 0.57
N PRO A 361 -10.06 -3.32 -0.66
CA PRO A 361 -10.11 -1.92 -1.08
C PRO A 361 -11.09 -1.11 -0.22
N LEU A 362 -10.64 0.05 0.27
CA LEU A 362 -11.46 0.97 1.05
C LEU A 362 -12.25 1.94 0.16
N PRO A 363 -13.29 2.61 0.70
CA PRO A 363 -14.17 3.48 -0.08
C PRO A 363 -13.49 4.69 -0.73
N ASP A 364 -12.36 5.12 -0.20
CA ASP A 364 -11.56 6.23 -0.75
C ASP A 364 -10.92 5.92 -2.11
N GLY A 365 -10.94 4.64 -2.52
CA GLY A 365 -10.43 4.17 -3.82
C GLY A 365 -8.90 4.09 -3.93
N HIS A 366 -8.16 4.50 -2.90
CA HIS A 366 -6.69 4.43 -2.90
C HIS A 366 -6.12 3.73 -1.68
N SER A 367 -6.89 3.54 -0.63
CA SER A 367 -6.45 2.81 0.56
C SER A 367 -6.83 1.34 0.51
N LEU A 368 -5.98 0.52 1.08
CA LEU A 368 -6.10 -0.92 1.16
C LEU A 368 -6.04 -1.37 2.62
N LEU A 369 -7.09 -1.99 3.12
CA LEU A 369 -7.05 -2.70 4.40
C LEU A 369 -6.39 -4.05 4.18
N VAL A 370 -5.34 -4.35 4.94
CA VAL A 370 -4.59 -5.61 4.89
C VAL A 370 -4.68 -6.31 6.23
N LEU A 371 -5.04 -7.60 6.19
CA LEU A 371 -5.10 -8.47 7.36
C LEU A 371 -4.01 -9.55 7.27
N SER A 372 -3.41 -9.89 8.41
CA SER A 372 -2.38 -10.92 8.52
C SER A 372 -2.65 -11.81 9.73
N GLY A 373 -2.59 -13.13 9.52
CA GLY A 373 -2.70 -14.15 10.57
C GLY A 373 -1.34 -14.73 11.00
N GLY A 374 -0.23 -14.09 10.60
CA GLY A 374 1.12 -14.57 10.92
C GLY A 374 1.57 -15.75 10.05
N SER A 375 2.51 -16.52 10.54
CA SER A 375 3.17 -17.62 9.82
C SER A 375 2.74 -18.97 10.32
N GLY A 376 2.69 -19.98 9.44
CA GLY A 376 2.56 -21.38 9.84
C GLY A 376 3.82 -21.87 10.58
N GLY A 377 3.65 -22.80 11.51
CA GLY A 377 4.75 -23.44 12.21
C GLY A 377 4.42 -23.86 13.64
N ALA A 378 5.18 -24.81 14.16
CA ALA A 378 5.03 -25.27 15.55
C ALA A 378 5.57 -24.24 16.55
N GLY A 379 4.95 -24.15 17.72
CA GLY A 379 5.37 -23.26 18.81
C GLY A 379 4.97 -21.80 18.63
N LEU A 380 4.22 -21.47 17.56
CA LEU A 380 3.72 -20.11 17.31
C LEU A 380 2.35 -19.89 17.99
N SER A 381 2.06 -18.63 18.29
CA SER A 381 0.76 -18.17 18.78
C SER A 381 0.44 -16.84 18.07
N ASN A 382 0.14 -16.93 16.78
CA ASN A 382 -0.06 -15.76 15.92
C ASN A 382 -1.36 -15.02 16.28
N PRO A 383 -1.32 -13.72 16.54
CA PRO A 383 -2.51 -12.88 16.52
C PRO A 383 -2.98 -12.64 15.09
N VAL A 384 -4.24 -12.31 14.93
CA VAL A 384 -4.71 -11.65 13.70
C VAL A 384 -4.46 -10.16 13.83
N THR A 385 -3.67 -9.64 12.93
CA THR A 385 -3.33 -8.21 12.85
C THR A 385 -3.89 -7.58 11.59
N TYR A 386 -4.08 -6.26 11.61
CA TYR A 386 -4.53 -5.51 10.46
C TYR A 386 -3.84 -4.14 10.39
N SER A 387 -3.80 -3.60 9.19
CA SER A 387 -3.34 -2.23 8.95
C SER A 387 -3.94 -1.70 7.65
N THR A 388 -3.91 -0.38 7.49
CA THR A 388 -4.32 0.28 6.25
C THR A 388 -3.09 0.86 5.56
N ILE A 389 -3.03 0.67 4.24
CA ILE A 389 -1.98 1.22 3.37
C ILE A 389 -2.64 2.20 2.42
N ASP A 390 -2.13 3.42 2.34
CA ASP A 390 -2.50 4.39 1.32
C ASP A 390 -1.59 4.18 0.09
N LEU A 391 -2.18 3.77 -1.03
CA LEU A 391 -1.51 3.58 -2.31
C LEU A 391 -1.63 4.82 -3.21
N GLY A 392 -2.39 5.83 -2.80
CA GLY A 392 -2.56 7.11 -3.49
C GLY A 392 -1.37 8.06 -3.34
N GLY A 393 -0.31 7.68 -2.57
CA GLY A 393 0.92 8.44 -2.44
C GLY A 393 0.84 9.70 -1.58
N GLY A 394 -0.12 9.80 -0.68
CA GLY A 394 -0.21 10.89 0.30
C GLY A 394 -0.84 12.19 -0.25
N ILE A 395 -1.65 12.10 -1.30
CA ILE A 395 -2.51 13.23 -1.74
C ILE A 395 -3.76 13.24 -0.88
N SER A 396 -3.90 14.24 -0.03
CA SER A 396 -5.04 14.39 0.88
C SER A 396 -6.21 15.08 0.20
N ASP A 397 -7.43 14.56 0.43
CA ASP A 397 -8.67 15.19 -0.04
C ASP A 397 -8.82 16.63 0.51
N GLY A 398 -9.20 17.56 -0.36
CA GLY A 398 -9.40 18.96 -0.05
C GLY A 398 -8.13 19.76 0.22
N ALA A 399 -6.95 19.15 0.22
CA ALA A 399 -5.68 19.84 0.45
C ALA A 399 -5.21 20.61 -0.80
N THR A 400 -4.44 21.67 -0.57
CA THR A 400 -3.87 22.53 -1.60
C THR A 400 -2.40 22.20 -1.84
N TYR A 401 -2.02 22.15 -3.11
CA TYR A 401 -0.69 21.77 -3.57
C TYR A 401 -0.17 22.73 -4.62
N THR A 402 1.15 22.88 -4.71
CA THR A 402 1.82 23.26 -5.97
C THR A 402 2.14 22.00 -6.77
N VAL A 403 2.07 22.12 -8.08
CA VAL A 403 2.33 21.02 -9.00
C VAL A 403 3.44 21.48 -9.94
N SER A 404 4.64 20.88 -9.87
CA SER A 404 5.75 21.23 -10.77
C SER A 404 6.12 20.07 -11.68
N ASN A 405 6.47 20.36 -12.92
CA ASN A 405 6.90 19.33 -13.86
C ASN A 405 8.30 18.81 -13.50
N ALA A 406 8.47 17.48 -13.41
CA ALA A 406 9.75 16.89 -13.00
C ALA A 406 10.88 17.05 -14.03
N GLY A 407 10.55 17.31 -15.29
CA GLY A 407 11.53 17.55 -16.35
C GLY A 407 12.03 19.00 -16.40
N SER A 408 11.15 19.99 -16.18
CA SER A 408 11.47 21.41 -16.27
C SER A 408 11.65 22.12 -14.92
N ASN A 409 11.13 21.54 -13.82
CA ASN A 409 10.95 22.16 -12.52
C ASN A 409 10.05 23.41 -12.50
N LEU A 410 9.32 23.69 -13.59
CA LEU A 410 8.38 24.80 -13.68
C LEU A 410 7.02 24.40 -13.10
N MET A 411 6.30 25.38 -12.51
CA MET A 411 5.01 25.18 -11.87
C MET A 411 3.88 25.09 -12.90
N LEU A 412 2.95 24.16 -12.71
CA LEU A 412 1.67 24.19 -13.39
C LEU A 412 0.89 25.41 -12.93
N SER A 413 0.46 26.26 -13.86
CA SER A 413 -0.17 27.55 -13.62
C SER A 413 -1.28 27.77 -14.64
N ILE A 414 -2.20 28.68 -14.37
CA ILE A 414 -3.15 29.16 -15.37
C ILE A 414 -2.55 30.38 -16.08
N ALA A 415 -2.55 30.36 -17.42
CA ALA A 415 -1.97 31.39 -18.24
C ALA A 415 -2.45 32.81 -17.83
N GLY A 416 -1.49 33.64 -17.41
CA GLY A 416 -1.75 35.00 -16.98
C GLY A 416 -2.62 35.17 -15.74
N GLY A 417 -2.73 34.14 -14.91
CA GLY A 417 -3.58 34.15 -13.70
C GLY A 417 -5.07 34.37 -13.99
N SER A 418 -5.51 34.04 -15.21
CA SER A 418 -6.88 34.24 -15.68
C SER A 418 -7.91 33.42 -14.88
N THR A 419 -9.12 33.97 -14.68
CA THR A 419 -10.26 33.26 -14.10
C THR A 419 -11.30 32.86 -15.16
N VAL A 420 -10.99 33.01 -16.45
CA VAL A 420 -11.92 32.77 -17.56
C VAL A 420 -11.89 31.29 -17.97
N ASN A 421 -13.07 30.73 -18.30
CA ASN A 421 -13.22 29.39 -18.87
C ASN A 421 -12.42 29.27 -20.19
N GLY A 422 -11.81 28.11 -20.42
CA GLY A 422 -11.01 27.85 -21.62
C GLY A 422 -9.60 28.40 -21.57
N THR A 423 -9.17 29.03 -20.46
CA THR A 423 -7.77 29.45 -20.34
C THR A 423 -6.86 28.24 -20.16
N ASN A 424 -5.78 28.17 -20.93
CA ASN A 424 -4.82 27.08 -20.89
C ASN A 424 -4.09 27.00 -19.54
N ALA A 425 -3.89 25.76 -19.08
CA ALA A 425 -2.84 25.49 -18.11
C ALA A 425 -1.47 25.57 -18.82
N THR A 426 -0.49 26.17 -18.18
CA THR A 426 0.86 26.40 -18.68
C THR A 426 1.89 26.06 -17.62
N GLN A 427 3.13 25.87 -17.99
CA GLN A 427 4.22 25.86 -17.01
C GLN A 427 4.85 27.25 -16.85
N GLN A 428 5.12 27.66 -15.60
CA GLN A 428 5.66 28.98 -15.26
C GLN A 428 6.75 28.88 -14.18
N ASN A 429 7.55 29.93 -14.04
CA ASN A 429 8.43 30.08 -12.89
C ASN A 429 7.59 30.13 -11.60
N ALA A 430 8.13 29.62 -10.52
CA ALA A 430 7.49 29.73 -9.20
C ALA A 430 7.42 31.19 -8.75
N ASP A 431 6.24 31.69 -8.42
CA ASP A 431 6.00 33.04 -7.92
C ASP A 431 5.10 33.07 -6.66
N ASN A 432 4.71 31.89 -6.17
CA ASN A 432 3.81 31.68 -5.03
C ASN A 432 2.38 32.24 -5.23
N ALA A 433 1.99 32.57 -6.45
CA ALA A 433 0.65 33.06 -6.76
C ALA A 433 -0.39 31.92 -6.64
N THR A 434 -1.64 32.30 -6.37
CA THR A 434 -2.74 31.35 -6.19
C THR A 434 -3.15 30.62 -7.46
N ASP A 435 -2.80 31.15 -8.64
CA ASP A 435 -3.00 30.47 -9.93
C ASP A 435 -2.01 29.29 -10.16
N GLN A 436 -0.95 29.20 -9.32
CA GLN A 436 -0.03 28.06 -9.25
C GLN A 436 -0.39 27.07 -8.16
N GLN A 437 -1.48 27.31 -7.43
CA GLN A 437 -1.95 26.45 -6.35
C GLN A 437 -3.20 25.68 -6.77
N TRP A 438 -3.24 24.41 -6.41
CA TRP A 438 -4.25 23.48 -6.86
C TRP A 438 -4.84 22.70 -5.69
N ARG A 439 -6.14 22.73 -5.52
CA ARG A 439 -6.86 21.96 -4.51
C ARG A 439 -7.30 20.63 -5.14
N PHE A 440 -6.91 19.54 -4.54
CA PHE A 440 -7.27 18.18 -4.96
C PHE A 440 -8.50 17.73 -4.19
N VAL A 441 -9.62 17.53 -4.89
CA VAL A 441 -10.89 17.11 -4.30
C VAL A 441 -11.22 15.71 -4.78
N GLN A 442 -11.17 14.75 -3.86
CA GLN A 442 -11.40 13.36 -4.19
C GLN A 442 -12.88 13.10 -4.51
N GLN A 443 -13.13 12.32 -5.53
CA GLN A 443 -14.44 11.85 -5.92
C GLN A 443 -14.69 10.44 -5.37
N SER A 444 -15.95 10.06 -5.21
CA SER A 444 -16.33 8.70 -4.77
C SER A 444 -15.81 7.59 -5.69
N SER A 445 -15.39 7.95 -6.90
CA SER A 445 -14.76 7.07 -7.89
C SER A 445 -13.28 6.79 -7.62
N GLY A 446 -12.65 7.46 -6.62
CA GLY A 446 -11.21 7.41 -6.36
C GLY A 446 -10.37 8.37 -7.22
N TYR A 447 -10.97 9.05 -8.21
CA TYR A 447 -10.32 10.11 -8.97
C TYR A 447 -10.37 11.44 -8.23
N PHE A 448 -9.55 12.41 -8.66
CA PHE A 448 -9.52 13.75 -8.13
C PHE A 448 -10.00 14.78 -9.15
N LYS A 449 -10.81 15.73 -8.71
CA LYS A 449 -10.94 17.02 -9.39
C LYS A 449 -9.83 17.92 -8.88
N ILE A 450 -9.10 18.55 -9.79
CA ILE A 450 -7.95 19.41 -9.49
C ILE A 450 -8.39 20.84 -9.76
N LEU A 451 -8.68 21.59 -8.68
CA LEU A 451 -9.23 22.95 -8.75
C LEU A 451 -8.10 23.98 -8.61
N ASN A 452 -8.06 24.93 -9.53
CA ASN A 452 -7.17 26.09 -9.40
C ASN A 452 -7.65 26.99 -8.24
N VAL A 453 -6.77 27.39 -7.33
CA VAL A 453 -7.14 28.15 -6.12
C VAL A 453 -7.57 29.56 -6.46
N ALA A 454 -6.97 30.20 -7.49
CA ALA A 454 -7.32 31.57 -7.89
C ALA A 454 -8.71 31.66 -8.53
N SER A 455 -9.07 30.70 -9.38
CA SER A 455 -10.31 30.74 -10.15
C SER A 455 -11.43 29.86 -9.58
N GLY A 456 -11.11 28.87 -8.76
CA GLY A 456 -12.04 27.84 -8.30
C GLY A 456 -12.45 26.84 -9.38
N LYS A 457 -11.85 26.93 -10.60
CA LYS A 457 -12.19 26.10 -11.74
C LYS A 457 -11.40 24.81 -11.77
N VAL A 458 -11.96 23.77 -12.40
CA VAL A 458 -11.34 22.45 -12.52
C VAL A 458 -10.41 22.39 -13.73
N LEU A 459 -9.37 21.59 -13.61
CA LEU A 459 -8.46 21.22 -14.70
C LEU A 459 -9.13 20.18 -15.60
N GLY A 460 -9.24 20.44 -16.90
CA GLY A 460 -9.93 19.56 -17.85
C GLY A 460 -9.25 19.53 -19.22
N VAL A 461 -9.74 18.62 -20.07
CA VAL A 461 -9.26 18.45 -21.45
C VAL A 461 -10.13 19.24 -22.41
N GLU A 462 -9.51 20.05 -23.27
CA GLU A 462 -10.19 20.87 -24.28
C GLU A 462 -11.18 20.02 -25.10
N ASN A 463 -12.48 20.41 -25.08
CA ASN A 463 -13.56 19.74 -25.80
C ASN A 463 -13.66 18.22 -25.56
N GLN A 464 -13.21 17.72 -24.40
CA GLN A 464 -13.13 16.29 -24.09
C GLN A 464 -12.39 15.47 -25.15
N SER A 465 -11.43 16.09 -25.84
CA SER A 465 -10.68 15.49 -26.92
C SER A 465 -9.90 14.26 -26.45
N THR A 466 -9.94 13.18 -27.25
CA THR A 466 -9.14 11.97 -27.02
C THR A 466 -7.81 11.96 -27.76
N ALA A 467 -7.48 13.04 -28.49
CA ALA A 467 -6.26 13.11 -29.26
C ALA A 467 -5.03 13.37 -28.38
N ASP A 468 -3.87 12.86 -28.81
CA ASP A 468 -2.58 13.31 -28.29
C ASP A 468 -2.35 14.78 -28.65
N GLY A 469 -1.79 15.55 -27.72
CA GLY A 469 -1.58 16.98 -27.89
C GLY A 469 -2.79 17.87 -27.59
N ALA A 470 -3.95 17.29 -27.22
CA ALA A 470 -5.08 18.10 -26.78
C ALA A 470 -4.69 18.94 -25.56
N LYS A 471 -5.12 20.21 -25.59
CA LYS A 471 -4.76 21.17 -24.55
C LYS A 471 -5.44 20.84 -23.21
N ILE A 472 -4.75 21.18 -22.16
CA ILE A 472 -5.29 21.18 -20.81
C ILE A 472 -5.62 22.62 -20.43
N LEU A 473 -6.81 22.82 -19.90
CA LEU A 473 -7.36 24.13 -19.60
C LEU A 473 -8.19 24.11 -18.30
N GLN A 474 -8.54 25.29 -17.81
CA GLN A 474 -9.50 25.39 -16.71
C GLN A 474 -10.93 25.61 -17.24
N TRP A 475 -11.90 25.02 -16.55
CA TRP A 475 -13.33 25.19 -16.85
C TRP A 475 -14.19 25.16 -15.59
N ASP A 476 -15.42 25.71 -15.67
CA ASP A 476 -16.40 25.48 -14.60
C ASP A 476 -16.69 23.99 -14.50
N ASP A 477 -16.82 23.48 -13.28
CA ASP A 477 -17.18 22.06 -13.10
C ASP A 477 -18.62 21.82 -13.59
N ASN A 478 -18.72 21.13 -14.68
CA ASN A 478 -20.00 20.76 -15.33
C ASN A 478 -20.36 19.28 -15.11
N GLY A 479 -19.57 18.58 -14.26
CA GLY A 479 -19.78 17.16 -13.94
C GLY A 479 -19.30 16.17 -14.99
N THR A 480 -18.58 16.63 -16.04
CA THR A 480 -18.01 15.73 -17.05
C THR A 480 -16.74 15.05 -16.53
N LEU A 481 -16.51 13.81 -16.99
CA LEU A 481 -15.43 12.96 -16.47
C LEU A 481 -14.03 13.37 -16.95
N ASP A 482 -13.92 14.25 -17.96
CA ASP A 482 -12.64 14.83 -18.37
C ASP A 482 -12.05 15.81 -17.34
N HIS A 483 -12.86 16.21 -16.34
CA HIS A 483 -12.43 16.99 -15.19
C HIS A 483 -11.85 16.12 -14.04
N GLU A 484 -11.83 14.81 -14.20
CA GLU A 484 -11.36 13.88 -13.18
C GLU A 484 -10.01 13.25 -13.57
N TRP A 485 -9.12 13.21 -12.63
CA TRP A 485 -7.73 12.77 -12.80
C TRP A 485 -7.36 11.69 -11.80
N ALA A 486 -6.75 10.60 -12.28
CA ALA A 486 -6.04 9.69 -11.42
C ALA A 486 -4.68 10.29 -11.05
N VAL A 487 -4.32 10.22 -9.79
CA VAL A 487 -3.02 10.67 -9.26
C VAL A 487 -2.32 9.47 -8.69
N ALA A 488 -1.24 9.04 -9.32
CA ALA A 488 -0.53 7.82 -8.93
C ALA A 488 0.95 8.12 -8.70
N PRO A 489 1.57 7.52 -7.66
CA PRO A 489 3.02 7.56 -7.51
C PRO A 489 3.70 7.03 -8.77
N ASN A 490 4.72 7.73 -9.25
CA ASN A 490 5.52 7.29 -10.39
C ASN A 490 6.77 6.58 -9.89
N PRO A 491 7.13 5.39 -10.41
CA PRO A 491 8.32 4.65 -9.97
C PRO A 491 9.65 5.42 -10.09
N ALA A 492 9.72 6.39 -10.99
CA ALA A 492 10.88 7.27 -11.17
C ALA A 492 10.83 8.53 -10.28
N GLY A 493 9.94 8.58 -9.29
CA GLY A 493 9.71 9.68 -8.36
C GLY A 493 8.62 10.66 -8.83
N GLY A 494 7.96 11.32 -7.87
CA GLY A 494 6.80 12.17 -8.12
C GLY A 494 5.54 11.40 -8.49
N TYR A 495 4.64 12.02 -9.25
CA TYR A 495 3.33 11.49 -9.60
C TYR A 495 3.09 11.53 -11.11
N SER A 496 2.26 10.60 -11.57
CA SER A 496 1.58 10.66 -12.85
C SER A 496 0.15 11.15 -12.65
N LEU A 497 -0.30 12.10 -13.44
CA LEU A 497 -1.66 12.59 -13.48
C LEU A 497 -2.30 12.13 -14.79
N THR A 498 -3.31 11.26 -14.69
CA THR A 498 -3.92 10.61 -15.87
C THR A 498 -5.39 10.95 -15.96
N ASN A 499 -5.83 11.46 -17.10
CA ASN A 499 -7.24 11.86 -17.28
C ASN A 499 -8.18 10.65 -17.31
N ARG A 500 -9.31 10.74 -16.62
CA ARG A 500 -10.27 9.63 -16.47
C ARG A 500 -10.89 9.17 -17.79
N VAL A 501 -11.22 10.08 -18.70
CA VAL A 501 -11.88 9.76 -19.97
C VAL A 501 -10.91 9.22 -21.01
N THR A 502 -9.74 9.88 -21.11
CA THR A 502 -8.82 9.62 -22.23
C THR A 502 -7.74 8.60 -21.89
N GLY A 503 -7.50 8.36 -20.61
CA GLY A 503 -6.40 7.53 -20.15
C GLY A 503 -5.01 8.13 -20.43
N LYS A 504 -4.94 9.39 -20.85
CA LYS A 504 -3.72 10.07 -21.23
C LYS A 504 -3.14 10.85 -20.07
N TYR A 505 -1.83 11.03 -20.11
CA TYR A 505 -1.05 11.69 -19.07
C TYR A 505 -1.05 13.20 -19.29
N LEU A 506 -1.19 13.98 -18.22
CA LEU A 506 -0.84 15.39 -18.21
C LEU A 506 0.64 15.51 -18.53
N GLU A 507 0.98 16.32 -19.55
CA GLU A 507 2.36 16.49 -19.96
C GLU A 507 2.72 17.93 -20.34
N ILE A 508 4.01 18.20 -20.36
CA ILE A 508 4.58 19.37 -21.05
C ILE A 508 5.10 18.92 -22.40
N PRO A 509 4.46 19.37 -23.51
CA PRO A 509 4.78 18.92 -24.87
C PRO A 509 6.26 19.08 -25.21
N ASN A 510 6.79 18.08 -25.92
CA ASN A 510 8.21 18.05 -26.37
C ASN A 510 9.23 18.17 -25.24
N ALA A 511 8.88 17.82 -24.01
CA ALA A 511 9.72 18.02 -22.83
C ALA A 511 10.28 19.44 -22.70
N SER A 512 9.50 20.45 -23.11
CA SER A 512 9.91 21.88 -23.11
C SER A 512 10.29 22.32 -21.70
N THR A 513 11.36 23.10 -21.59
CA THR A 513 11.77 23.78 -20.35
C THR A 513 11.47 25.28 -20.40
N THR A 514 10.72 25.74 -21.41
CA THR A 514 10.38 27.13 -21.61
C THR A 514 9.14 27.52 -20.81
N THR A 515 9.21 28.62 -20.07
CA THR A 515 8.06 29.23 -19.38
C THR A 515 6.98 29.64 -20.41
N GLY A 516 5.71 29.51 -20.00
CA GLY A 516 4.57 29.80 -20.89
C GLY A 516 4.18 28.64 -21.80
N THR A 517 4.94 27.56 -21.86
CA THR A 517 4.53 26.37 -22.63
C THR A 517 3.20 25.82 -22.08
N ALA A 518 2.22 25.71 -22.97
CA ALA A 518 0.90 25.13 -22.60
C ALA A 518 1.02 23.64 -22.33
N ALA A 519 0.36 23.20 -21.26
CA ALA A 519 0.23 21.80 -20.95
C ALA A 519 -0.74 21.10 -21.93
N GLY A 520 -0.49 19.84 -22.20
CA GLY A 520 -1.30 18.97 -23.02
C GLY A 520 -1.54 17.62 -22.38
N GLN A 521 -2.26 16.77 -23.08
CA GLN A 521 -2.30 15.35 -22.75
C GLN A 521 -1.58 14.52 -23.82
N TRP A 522 -0.99 13.41 -23.42
CA TRP A 522 -0.33 12.49 -24.34
C TRP A 522 -0.41 11.05 -23.86
N SER A 523 -0.30 10.11 -24.79
CA SER A 523 -0.15 8.68 -24.47
C SER A 523 1.06 8.47 -23.57
N GLY A 524 1.02 7.46 -22.67
CA GLY A 524 2.06 7.23 -21.68
C GLY A 524 3.43 6.98 -22.30
N THR A 525 4.43 7.71 -21.83
CA THR A 525 5.85 7.54 -22.15
C THR A 525 6.64 7.51 -20.85
N SER A 526 7.92 7.15 -20.88
CA SER A 526 8.80 7.24 -19.70
C SER A 526 9.37 8.66 -19.48
N CYS A 527 8.87 9.67 -20.18
CA CYS A 527 9.37 11.04 -20.14
C CYS A 527 9.17 11.70 -18.78
N ALA A 528 10.18 12.42 -18.29
CA ALA A 528 10.04 13.28 -17.12
C ALA A 528 9.01 14.40 -17.35
N CYS A 529 8.67 14.71 -18.62
CA CYS A 529 7.65 15.66 -19.00
C CYS A 529 6.21 15.26 -18.59
N GLN A 530 5.96 13.97 -18.27
CA GLN A 530 4.70 13.42 -17.78
C GLN A 530 4.73 13.11 -16.28
N ARG A 531 5.80 13.49 -15.59
CA ARG A 531 5.93 13.34 -14.15
C ARG A 531 5.81 14.69 -13.45
N TRP A 532 5.17 14.68 -12.29
CA TRP A 532 4.84 15.88 -11.55
C TRP A 532 5.23 15.75 -10.09
N ASN A 533 5.89 16.75 -9.54
CA ASN A 533 6.08 16.87 -8.10
C ASN A 533 4.86 17.61 -7.55
N VAL A 534 4.11 16.95 -6.68
CA VAL A 534 2.92 17.49 -6.03
C VAL A 534 3.28 17.80 -4.60
N ASN A 535 3.43 19.08 -4.26
CA ASN A 535 3.90 19.54 -2.96
C ASN A 535 2.79 20.32 -2.25
N GLN A 536 2.43 19.88 -1.06
CA GLN A 536 1.39 20.53 -0.27
C GLN A 536 1.81 21.93 0.15
N THR A 537 0.96 22.93 -0.11
CA THR A 537 1.25 24.36 0.18
C THR A 537 0.48 24.88 1.38
N ALA A 538 -0.71 24.36 1.65
CA ALA A 538 -1.48 24.68 2.84
C ALA A 538 -1.72 23.39 3.61
N LEU A 539 -1.58 23.47 4.94
CA LEU A 539 -2.04 22.37 5.78
C LEU A 539 -3.51 22.08 5.43
N PRO A 540 -3.90 20.82 5.19
CA PRO A 540 -5.29 20.46 5.33
C PRO A 540 -5.70 20.98 6.69
N ALA A 541 -6.93 21.46 6.86
CA ALA A 541 -7.40 21.87 8.18
C ALA A 541 -6.98 20.77 9.16
N LEU A 542 -5.93 21.04 9.96
CA LEU A 542 -5.40 20.07 10.93
C LEU A 542 -6.54 19.74 11.87
N GLY A 543 -7.25 18.67 11.56
CA GLY A 543 -8.43 18.21 12.30
C GLY A 543 -8.10 16.99 13.16
N THR A 544 -9.08 16.16 13.41
CA THR A 544 -8.98 14.95 14.24
C THR A 544 -8.15 13.82 13.63
N GLY A 545 -7.42 14.04 12.52
CA GLY A 545 -6.58 13.03 11.85
C GLY A 545 -5.28 12.74 12.56
N GLN A 546 -4.64 11.65 12.14
CA GLN A 546 -3.27 11.29 12.53
C GLN A 546 -2.30 11.67 11.41
N TYR A 547 -1.11 12.10 11.77
CA TYR A 547 -0.11 12.67 10.86
C TYR A 547 1.26 12.09 11.15
N VAL A 548 2.07 11.97 10.11
CA VAL A 548 3.53 11.80 10.24
C VAL A 548 4.22 13.10 9.87
N LEU A 549 5.38 13.34 10.47
CA LEU A 549 6.23 14.49 10.19
C LEU A 549 7.55 13.97 9.59
N VAL A 550 7.82 14.32 8.34
CA VAL A 550 8.96 13.82 7.58
C VAL A 550 9.97 14.94 7.38
N ASN A 551 11.18 14.74 7.85
CA ASN A 551 12.26 15.73 7.72
C ASN A 551 12.73 15.85 6.27
N LYS A 552 12.90 17.06 5.77
CA LYS A 552 13.27 17.34 4.36
C LYS A 552 14.68 16.87 4.02
N ASN A 553 15.64 17.08 4.92
CA ASN A 553 17.04 16.74 4.69
C ASN A 553 17.26 15.21 4.63
N SER A 554 16.60 14.46 5.50
CA SER A 554 16.87 13.03 5.70
C SER A 554 15.83 12.11 5.09
N GLY A 555 14.62 12.62 4.79
CA GLY A 555 13.45 11.80 4.44
C GLY A 555 12.95 10.91 5.59
N LYS A 556 13.43 11.11 6.81
CA LYS A 556 13.07 10.31 7.98
C LYS A 556 11.94 10.94 8.78
N TYR A 557 11.27 10.09 9.54
CA TYR A 557 10.08 10.39 10.31
C TYR A 557 10.44 10.88 11.73
N LEU A 558 9.70 11.86 12.23
CA LEU A 558 9.73 12.20 13.64
C LEU A 558 9.29 10.99 14.45
N ASP A 559 10.04 10.61 15.49
CA ASP A 559 9.91 9.30 16.11
C ASP A 559 10.14 9.37 17.62
N ILE A 560 9.32 8.63 18.39
CA ILE A 560 9.56 8.38 19.81
C ILE A 560 10.33 7.07 19.96
N PRO A 561 11.59 7.10 20.43
CA PRO A 561 12.46 5.92 20.51
C PRO A 561 11.77 4.71 21.15
N GLN A 562 11.83 3.57 20.44
CA GLN A 562 11.30 2.28 20.92
C GLN A 562 9.82 2.31 21.35
N GLY A 563 9.05 3.29 20.88
CA GLY A 563 7.65 3.46 21.28
C GLY A 563 7.47 3.80 22.77
N SER A 564 8.45 4.46 23.39
CA SER A 564 8.41 4.82 24.80
C SER A 564 7.15 5.61 25.17
N THR A 565 6.54 5.28 26.30
CA THR A 565 5.43 6.04 26.89
C THR A 565 5.87 6.89 28.08
N ALA A 566 7.18 6.93 28.37
CA ALA A 566 7.72 7.70 29.47
C ALA A 566 7.81 9.21 29.14
N THR A 567 7.52 10.05 30.11
CA THR A 567 7.76 11.50 30.03
C THR A 567 9.25 11.79 29.92
N ASN A 568 9.60 12.95 29.38
CA ASN A 568 10.97 13.42 29.16
C ASN A 568 11.80 12.53 28.20
N THR A 569 11.16 11.60 27.45
CA THR A 569 11.82 10.84 26.39
C THR A 569 12.20 11.78 25.26
N ALA A 570 13.47 11.81 24.89
CA ALA A 570 13.96 12.62 23.76
C ALA A 570 13.42 12.08 22.43
N VAL A 571 12.98 12.98 21.57
CA VAL A 571 12.48 12.68 20.23
C VAL A 571 13.67 12.52 19.29
N GLN A 572 13.56 11.61 18.35
CA GLN A 572 14.57 11.33 17.33
C GLN A 572 13.94 11.37 15.93
N GLN A 573 14.78 11.23 14.92
CA GLN A 573 14.31 10.82 13.60
C GLN A 573 14.62 9.33 13.37
N TRP A 574 13.74 8.62 12.68
CA TRP A 574 13.91 7.22 12.31
C TRP A 574 13.33 6.94 10.93
N GLN A 575 13.82 5.92 10.23
CA GLN A 575 13.14 5.45 9.03
C GLN A 575 11.69 5.11 9.32
N ASN A 576 10.83 5.10 8.30
CA ASN A 576 9.45 4.67 8.49
C ASN A 576 9.43 3.25 9.09
N SER A 577 8.85 3.11 10.25
CA SER A 577 8.70 1.85 10.99
C SER A 577 7.25 1.43 11.15
N ALA A 578 6.32 2.21 10.56
CA ALA A 578 4.89 2.01 10.69
C ALA A 578 4.41 1.81 12.14
N CYS A 579 5.03 2.52 13.10
CA CYS A 579 4.69 2.41 14.50
C CYS A 579 3.84 3.62 14.93
N PHE A 580 2.96 3.43 15.93
CA PHE A 580 2.24 4.55 16.55
C PHE A 580 3.18 5.59 17.16
N CYS A 581 4.44 5.21 17.40
CA CYS A 581 5.50 6.08 17.87
C CYS A 581 5.88 7.20 16.87
N GLN A 582 5.50 7.06 15.59
CA GLN A 582 5.70 8.03 14.51
C GLN A 582 4.42 8.77 14.11
N LEU A 583 3.29 8.46 14.77
CA LEU A 583 2.01 9.13 14.52
C LEU A 583 1.73 10.21 15.54
N PHE A 584 1.26 11.35 15.05
CA PHE A 584 0.97 12.51 15.86
C PHE A 584 -0.41 13.09 15.53
N THR A 585 -1.08 13.66 16.52
CA THR A 585 -2.30 14.43 16.37
C THR A 585 -2.03 15.89 16.67
N PHE A 586 -2.75 16.79 15.99
CA PHE A 586 -2.64 18.22 16.18
C PHE A 586 -3.92 18.75 16.84
N GLN A 587 -3.78 19.52 17.92
CA GLN A 587 -4.88 20.19 18.55
C GLN A 587 -4.62 21.69 18.58
N SER A 588 -5.51 22.47 17.97
CA SER A 588 -5.42 23.94 18.02
C SER A 588 -5.63 24.45 19.44
N VAL A 589 -4.77 25.38 19.85
CA VAL A 589 -4.81 26.04 21.16
C VAL A 589 -5.04 27.55 21.03
N GLY A 590 -5.46 28.00 19.84
CA GLY A 590 -5.69 29.40 19.50
C GLY A 590 -4.42 30.15 19.10
N GLY A 591 -4.60 31.35 18.50
CA GLY A 591 -3.48 32.21 18.08
C GLY A 591 -2.57 31.61 17.01
N GLY A 592 -3.05 30.66 16.20
CA GLY A 592 -2.22 29.96 15.19
C GLY A 592 -1.27 28.89 15.76
N ALA A 593 -1.40 28.58 17.07
CA ALA A 593 -0.56 27.59 17.72
C ALA A 593 -1.30 26.25 17.89
N TRP A 594 -0.49 25.19 17.98
CA TRP A 594 -0.92 23.80 18.08
C TRP A 594 -0.19 23.08 19.20
N THR A 595 -0.84 22.14 19.89
CA THR A 595 -0.15 21.06 20.58
C THR A 595 -0.04 19.87 19.64
N ILE A 596 1.11 19.21 19.66
CA ILE A 596 1.42 18.04 18.83
C ILE A 596 1.56 16.85 19.79
N ARG A 597 0.66 15.88 19.68
CA ARG A 597 0.57 14.74 20.61
C ARG A 597 0.92 13.44 19.92
N ASN A 598 1.81 12.66 20.51
CA ASN A 598 2.11 11.33 19.99
C ASN A 598 0.93 10.36 20.22
N ALA A 599 0.56 9.59 19.21
CA ALA A 599 -0.60 8.70 19.24
C ALA A 599 -0.38 7.45 20.11
N ASN A 600 0.86 7.02 20.32
CA ASN A 600 1.19 5.87 21.18
C ASN A 600 1.18 6.23 22.67
N SER A 601 1.85 7.31 23.02
CA SER A 601 2.05 7.69 24.43
C SER A 601 0.98 8.60 24.97
N ASN A 602 0.19 9.27 24.11
CA ASN A 602 -0.71 10.36 24.46
C ASN A 602 0.00 11.56 25.14
N LEU A 603 1.32 11.69 24.98
CA LEU A 603 2.13 12.79 25.50
C LEU A 603 2.32 13.86 24.41
N ASN A 604 2.44 15.13 24.84
CA ASN A 604 2.70 16.25 23.93
C ASN A 604 4.20 16.38 23.62
N LEU A 605 4.56 16.81 22.42
CA LEU A 605 5.89 17.33 22.13
C LEU A 605 6.16 18.58 23.00
N ASP A 606 7.31 18.62 23.61
CA ASP A 606 7.73 19.64 24.58
C ASP A 606 9.20 19.96 24.40
N ILE A 607 9.65 21.11 24.87
CA ILE A 607 11.07 21.39 25.01
C ILE A 607 11.52 21.01 26.43
N ARG A 608 12.56 20.20 26.51
CA ARG A 608 13.09 19.70 27.80
C ARG A 608 13.30 20.84 28.79
N GLY A 609 12.65 20.74 29.95
CA GLY A 609 12.72 21.74 31.01
C GLY A 609 12.19 23.12 30.63
N GLY A 610 11.43 23.26 29.55
CA GLY A 610 10.96 24.55 29.03
C GLY A 610 12.10 25.51 28.63
N SER A 611 13.27 24.95 28.27
CA SER A 611 14.46 25.71 27.88
C SER A 611 14.22 26.64 26.71
N THR A 612 14.81 27.83 26.73
CA THR A 612 14.82 28.75 25.57
C THR A 612 16.19 28.74 24.85
N THR A 613 17.08 27.84 25.20
CA THR A 613 18.44 27.75 24.63
C THR A 613 18.45 26.85 23.38
N ALA A 614 19.15 27.27 22.35
CA ALA A 614 19.40 26.44 21.17
C ALA A 614 20.16 25.15 21.58
N GLY A 615 19.82 24.02 20.96
CA GLY A 615 20.35 22.69 21.29
C GLY A 615 19.58 21.94 22.35
N ALA A 616 18.59 22.55 23.01
CA ALA A 616 17.73 21.81 23.95
C ALA A 616 16.91 20.76 23.21
N ALA A 617 16.81 19.57 23.80
CA ALA A 617 16.12 18.45 23.19
C ALA A 617 14.61 18.68 23.11
N VAL A 618 14.00 18.31 21.98
CA VAL A 618 12.58 18.06 21.89
C VAL A 618 12.28 16.74 22.59
N VAL A 619 11.32 16.73 23.49
CA VAL A 619 10.91 15.56 24.27
C VAL A 619 9.40 15.37 24.19
N GLN A 620 8.90 14.26 24.72
CA GLN A 620 7.46 14.11 24.99
C GLN A 620 7.18 14.26 26.49
N ASN A 621 6.11 14.97 26.84
CA ASN A 621 5.71 15.18 28.23
C ASN A 621 4.19 15.16 28.43
N THR A 622 3.77 14.99 29.69
CA THR A 622 2.36 15.09 30.07
C THR A 622 1.74 16.39 29.54
N PRO A 623 0.58 16.32 28.90
CA PRO A 623 -0.08 17.49 28.37
C PRO A 623 -0.25 18.61 29.41
N SER A 624 0.15 19.82 29.03
CA SER A 624 0.05 21.03 29.87
C SER A 624 -0.30 22.25 29.02
N THR A 625 -0.52 23.39 29.68
CA THR A 625 -0.74 24.68 29.01
C THR A 625 0.53 25.47 28.76
N ALA A 626 1.70 24.90 29.09
CA ALA A 626 3.02 25.55 28.94
C ALA A 626 3.29 25.93 27.47
N ASN A 627 3.91 27.09 27.27
CA ASN A 627 4.26 27.53 25.91
C ASN A 627 5.35 26.65 25.27
N SER A 628 6.15 25.93 26.05
CA SER A 628 7.12 24.93 25.57
C SER A 628 6.47 23.73 24.86
N GLN A 629 5.16 23.49 25.09
CA GLN A 629 4.38 22.45 24.39
C GLN A 629 3.54 22.98 23.23
N LYS A 630 3.64 24.27 22.92
CA LYS A 630 2.91 24.89 21.82
C LYS A 630 3.85 25.18 20.66
N TRP A 631 3.33 24.94 19.47
CA TRP A 631 4.08 25.06 18.23
C TRP A 631 3.30 25.86 17.21
N THR A 632 3.94 26.83 16.57
CA THR A 632 3.43 27.47 15.36
C THR A 632 4.05 26.81 14.13
N LEU A 633 3.28 26.77 13.05
CA LEU A 633 3.70 26.19 11.79
C LEU A 633 3.88 27.33 10.79
N THR A 634 5.09 27.49 10.29
CA THR A 634 5.43 28.47 9.26
C THR A 634 5.66 27.74 7.96
N ASP A 635 5.00 28.16 6.88
CA ASP A 635 5.21 27.58 5.56
C ASP A 635 6.67 27.86 5.09
N ALA A 636 7.41 26.79 4.83
CA ALA A 636 8.78 26.82 4.31
C ALA A 636 8.83 26.55 2.78
N GLY A 637 7.65 26.53 2.13
CA GLY A 637 7.50 26.25 0.71
C GLY A 637 7.54 24.75 0.36
N ASN A 638 7.00 24.41 -0.80
CA ASN A 638 6.98 23.05 -1.35
C ASN A 638 6.33 22.00 -0.42
N GLY A 639 5.38 22.42 0.42
CA GLY A 639 4.66 21.55 1.35
C GLY A 639 5.44 21.19 2.61
N TYR A 640 6.52 21.90 2.89
CA TYR A 640 7.27 21.78 4.13
C TYR A 640 6.94 22.93 5.08
N TYR A 641 7.11 22.68 6.36
CA TYR A 641 6.82 23.61 7.45
C TYR A 641 7.95 23.64 8.45
N GLU A 642 8.20 24.80 9.00
CA GLU A 642 8.94 24.96 10.22
C GLU A 642 8.02 24.75 11.41
N LEU A 643 8.46 23.97 12.38
CA LEU A 643 7.78 23.81 13.68
C LEU A 643 8.47 24.73 14.69
N LYS A 644 7.92 25.90 14.90
CA LYS A 644 8.49 26.91 15.80
C LYS A 644 7.86 26.82 17.18
N ASN A 645 8.67 26.61 18.20
CA ASN A 645 8.20 26.53 19.57
C ASN A 645 7.76 27.91 20.10
N VAL A 646 6.56 28.00 20.65
CA VAL A 646 5.99 29.28 21.15
C VAL A 646 6.76 29.81 22.37
N GLY A 647 7.30 28.93 23.21
CA GLY A 647 8.02 29.32 24.42
C GLY A 647 9.42 29.89 24.16
N SER A 648 10.13 29.31 23.20
CA SER A 648 11.52 29.68 22.88
C SER A 648 11.67 30.55 21.62
N GLY A 649 10.69 30.46 20.69
CA GLY A 649 10.82 31.06 19.38
C GLY A 649 11.80 30.35 18.43
N LEU A 650 12.28 29.14 18.79
CA LEU A 650 13.24 28.35 18.02
C LEU A 650 12.53 27.24 17.23
N ASN A 651 13.15 26.78 16.13
CA ASN A 651 12.61 25.75 15.25
C ASN A 651 13.04 24.34 15.71
N ALA A 652 12.18 23.36 15.53
CA ALA A 652 12.56 21.95 15.67
C ALA A 652 13.47 21.53 14.52
N ALA A 653 14.66 21.05 14.83
CA ALA A 653 15.73 20.71 13.89
C ALA A 653 16.29 19.32 14.18
N VAL A 654 16.78 18.63 13.16
CA VAL A 654 17.58 17.42 13.37
C VAL A 654 19.01 17.82 13.70
N ALA A 655 19.48 17.36 14.87
CA ALA A 655 20.80 17.72 15.36
C ALA A 655 21.91 17.45 14.32
N GLN A 656 22.77 18.47 14.08
CA GLN A 656 23.91 18.40 13.17
C GLN A 656 23.55 18.07 11.71
N SER A 657 22.33 18.37 11.29
CA SER A 657 21.80 18.02 9.96
C SER A 657 21.98 16.54 9.61
N SER A 658 21.96 15.69 10.62
CA SER A 658 22.19 14.24 10.48
C SER A 658 21.13 13.58 9.60
N THR A 659 21.54 12.61 8.76
CA THR A 659 20.65 11.77 7.98
C THR A 659 20.54 10.34 8.54
N THR A 660 21.11 10.06 9.71
CA THR A 660 21.11 8.72 10.32
C THR A 660 19.86 8.45 11.16
N ASN A 661 19.48 7.18 11.30
CA ASN A 661 18.48 6.76 12.28
C ASN A 661 18.99 7.05 13.70
N GLY A 662 18.09 7.49 14.59
CA GLY A 662 18.40 7.78 15.98
C GLY A 662 18.97 9.18 16.21
N ALA A 663 19.14 10.00 15.17
CA ALA A 663 19.57 11.38 15.38
C ALA A 663 18.52 12.16 16.16
N ALA A 664 18.98 12.88 17.20
CA ALA A 664 18.11 13.63 18.08
C ALA A 664 17.43 14.79 17.38
N VAL A 665 16.19 15.09 17.76
CA VAL A 665 15.51 16.33 17.39
C VAL A 665 15.69 17.34 18.54
N VAL A 666 16.17 18.50 18.18
CA VAL A 666 16.49 19.61 19.11
C VAL A 666 15.80 20.88 18.66
N GLN A 667 15.68 21.87 19.50
CA GLN A 667 15.34 23.22 19.04
C GLN A 667 16.60 23.97 18.62
N TRP A 668 16.51 24.75 17.53
CA TRP A 668 17.64 25.53 17.03
C TRP A 668 17.20 26.87 16.46
N ASN A 669 18.17 27.81 16.35
CA ASN A 669 17.93 29.07 15.63
C ASN A 669 17.46 28.79 14.22
N ASP A 670 16.58 29.65 13.70
CA ASP A 670 16.16 29.62 12.32
C ASP A 670 17.36 29.88 11.39
N LEU A 671 17.74 28.87 10.61
CA LEU A 671 18.85 28.93 9.65
C LEU A 671 18.33 28.76 8.21
N ASN A 672 17.03 28.54 8.03
CA ASN A 672 16.42 28.29 6.73
C ASN A 672 17.10 27.12 5.97
N ILE A 673 17.34 26.00 6.67
CA ILE A 673 18.01 24.81 6.11
C ILE A 673 17.11 23.55 6.23
N ASP A 674 17.36 22.58 5.38
CA ASP A 674 16.47 21.42 5.18
C ASP A 674 16.26 20.53 6.41
N ASP A 675 17.17 20.54 7.40
CA ASP A 675 17.01 19.79 8.64
C ASP A 675 15.97 20.39 9.61
N GLN A 676 15.54 21.63 9.36
CA GLN A 676 14.49 22.35 10.08
C GLN A 676 13.13 22.26 9.42
N PHE A 677 13.05 21.66 8.24
CA PHE A 677 11.82 21.60 7.46
C PHE A 677 11.18 20.23 7.55
N TRP A 678 9.87 20.22 7.84
CA TRP A 678 9.08 19.03 8.09
C TRP A 678 7.88 18.99 7.17
N LYS A 679 7.72 17.91 6.42
CA LYS A 679 6.49 17.63 5.67
C LYS A 679 5.47 17.00 6.63
N ILE A 680 4.30 17.60 6.77
CA ILE A 680 3.22 17.08 7.59
C ILE A 680 2.26 16.33 6.66
N VAL A 681 2.19 15.01 6.82
CA VAL A 681 1.38 14.16 5.95
C VAL A 681 0.29 13.52 6.79
N ARG A 682 -0.96 13.71 6.39
CA ARG A 682 -2.10 13.06 7.02
C ARG A 682 -2.09 11.58 6.65
N ILE A 683 -2.27 10.71 7.64
CA ILE A 683 -2.35 9.26 7.44
C ILE A 683 -3.81 8.80 7.34
N ASN A 684 -4.76 9.74 7.65
CA ASN A 684 -6.18 9.66 7.24
C ASN A 684 -7.04 10.71 7.92
#